data_e43ec8f5c1e0c7a6e1bc2ba6586c3baa
#
_entry.id   e43ec8f5c1e0c7a6e1bc2ba6586c3baa
#
_cell.length_a   1.000
_cell.length_b   1.000
_cell.length_c   1.000
_cell.angle_alpha   90.00
_cell.angle_beta   90.00
_cell.angle_gamma   90.00
#
_symmetry.space_group_name_H-M   'P 1'
#
loop_
_entity.id
_entity.type
_entity.pdbx_description
1 polymer ?
#
loop_
_entity_poly.entity_id
_entity_poly.type
_entity_poly.pdbx_seq_one_letter_code
_entity_poly.pdbx_strand_id
1 'polypeptide(L)'
;MATWRLRSGHLARFCQKLNRVKTLQDDLMETSFNRCLTTVDLTLLGIGGMVGSGLYVLTGTIAKETAGPAIVVSFIIAGIASLLAALCYAEFGAQVPKTGSAYMFTYVSVGEIWAFLIGWNVILEYMIGGAAVARAWSGYLDSIFDHRIKNFTEVHAGTWQVPFLAHYPDFLASGIVLIATAFISFGARFSSWLNHVFSAISMGVILFILIMGFILARPQNWSASEGGFAPYGISGIMAGSATCFYAFVGFDVIATSSEEARNPEKAIPRAIAISLSLATGAYILVSMVLTLMVPWHSLDPDSALADAFYKRGYSWAGFIVAAGSICAMNTVLLSNLFSLPRIVYAMAEDGLFFQVFARVHPRTQVPVVAIVVFGFLMSVLSLIFDLEALVQFLSIGTLLAYTFVAASVIILRFQQAKAEGQEAPGRTEAIPTPDEAAGTTEPKEYESFSDKLQLVGKEKAGSLREPGQLKAAFEPYLEFLNDFYPGEVVGVSVVVLMVSALCLTSILVFGKTELHLPTWSYTLLILLSSLAFTGSLVLIGVHEQKQATQTFQLPLVPLTPALSIFINLFLMLKLSYMTWLRFSIWLVAGLLVYFSYGVWHSKENLRDSPTQDVRARYVVFPSSSLEETVQPVQPRTEPAQGLTEAQDSGEEAKR
;
A
#
# COMPACT_ATOMS: atom_id res chain seq x y z
N MET A 1 -6.75 -5.35 -46.98
CA MET A 1 -7.74 -5.23 -45.85
C MET A 1 -7.63 -6.38 -44.83
N ALA A 2 -7.22 -7.60 -45.20
CA ALA A 2 -7.06 -8.71 -44.25
C ALA A 2 -5.92 -8.55 -43.23
N THR A 3 -4.82 -7.90 -43.60
CA THR A 3 -3.66 -7.65 -42.72
C THR A 3 -3.95 -6.62 -41.64
N TRP A 4 -4.86 -5.68 -41.88
CA TRP A 4 -5.28 -4.68 -40.88
C TRP A 4 -6.22 -5.28 -39.81
N ARG A 5 -7.12 -6.20 -40.20
CA ARG A 5 -8.01 -6.89 -39.25
C ARG A 5 -7.25 -7.87 -38.34
N LEU A 6 -6.22 -8.54 -38.85
CA LEU A 6 -5.34 -9.41 -38.05
C LEU A 6 -4.51 -8.60 -37.03
N ARG A 7 -4.00 -7.42 -37.43
CA ARG A 7 -3.27 -6.52 -36.53
C ARG A 7 -4.18 -5.93 -35.45
N SER A 8 -5.42 -5.57 -35.77
CA SER A 8 -6.38 -5.06 -34.78
C SER A 8 -6.75 -6.10 -33.73
N GLY A 9 -6.89 -7.38 -34.13
CA GLY A 9 -7.18 -8.48 -33.19
C GLY A 9 -6.01 -8.82 -32.24
N HIS A 10 -4.76 -8.69 -32.69
CA HIS A 10 -3.60 -8.87 -31.82
C HIS A 10 -3.43 -7.71 -30.83
N LEU A 11 -3.65 -6.48 -31.31
CA LEU A 11 -3.59 -5.28 -30.45
C LEU A 11 -4.70 -5.30 -29.40
N ALA A 12 -5.92 -5.65 -29.78
CA ALA A 12 -7.05 -5.78 -28.87
C ALA A 12 -6.79 -6.84 -27.77
N ARG A 13 -6.30 -8.01 -28.14
CA ARG A 13 -5.90 -9.06 -27.17
C ARG A 13 -4.76 -8.60 -26.27
N PHE A 14 -3.81 -7.86 -26.79
CA PHE A 14 -2.71 -7.31 -25.99
C PHE A 14 -3.24 -6.27 -25.00
N CYS A 15 -4.10 -5.34 -25.41
CA CYS A 15 -4.74 -4.38 -24.52
C CYS A 15 -5.63 -5.06 -23.45
N GLN A 16 -6.32 -6.14 -23.83
CA GLN A 16 -7.09 -6.93 -22.88
C GLN A 16 -6.17 -7.61 -21.83
N LYS A 17 -4.99 -8.08 -22.23
CA LYS A 17 -3.99 -8.61 -21.29
C LYS A 17 -3.49 -7.57 -20.29
N LEU A 18 -3.28 -6.33 -20.72
CA LEU A 18 -2.81 -5.25 -19.86
C LEU A 18 -3.84 -4.82 -18.79
N ASN A 19 -5.14 -4.92 -19.13
CA ASN A 19 -6.23 -4.48 -18.25
C ASN A 19 -6.93 -5.65 -17.53
N ARG A 20 -6.28 -6.79 -17.41
CA ARG A 20 -6.84 -7.93 -16.65
C ARG A 20 -6.94 -7.58 -15.18
N VAL A 21 -8.07 -7.93 -14.60
CA VAL A 21 -8.36 -7.77 -13.17
C VAL A 21 -8.25 -9.14 -12.51
N LYS A 22 -7.54 -9.23 -11.40
CA LYS A 22 -7.41 -10.46 -10.62
C LYS A 22 -8.72 -10.78 -9.94
N THR A 23 -9.28 -11.96 -10.24
CA THR A 23 -10.46 -12.47 -9.54
C THR A 23 -10.01 -13.16 -8.25
N LEU A 24 -10.54 -12.68 -7.12
CA LEU A 24 -10.33 -13.35 -5.83
C LEU A 24 -11.27 -14.57 -5.80
N GLN A 25 -10.71 -15.75 -5.56
CA GLN A 25 -11.50 -16.96 -5.28
C GLN A 25 -12.21 -16.79 -3.93
N ASP A 26 -13.33 -17.51 -3.74
CA ASP A 26 -14.19 -17.39 -2.53
C ASP A 26 -13.46 -17.64 -1.20
N ASP A 27 -12.27 -18.22 -1.21
CA ASP A 27 -11.42 -18.45 -0.04
C ASP A 27 -10.48 -17.28 0.27
N LEU A 28 -11.04 -16.06 0.44
CA LEU A 28 -10.31 -14.87 0.91
C LEU A 28 -9.61 -15.10 2.26
N MET A 29 -10.06 -16.09 3.02
CA MET A 29 -9.54 -16.40 4.36
C MET A 29 -8.47 -17.49 4.37
N GLU A 30 -8.22 -18.17 3.24
CA GLU A 30 -7.10 -19.12 3.14
C GLU A 30 -5.78 -18.37 2.99
N THR A 31 -4.86 -18.64 3.89
CA THR A 31 -3.53 -18.03 3.91
C THR A 31 -2.48 -19.04 4.35
N SER A 32 -1.29 -18.97 3.77
CA SER A 32 -0.11 -19.73 4.21
C SER A 32 0.53 -19.14 5.48
N PHE A 33 0.09 -17.96 5.92
CA PHE A 33 0.61 -17.27 7.10
C PHE A 33 -0.21 -17.60 8.36
N ASN A 34 0.45 -17.58 9.51
CA ASN A 34 -0.20 -17.83 10.80
C ASN A 34 -0.92 -16.57 11.31
N ARG A 35 -2.23 -16.62 11.49
CA ARG A 35 -3.06 -15.51 12.00
C ARG A 35 -2.86 -15.34 13.50
N CYS A 36 -1.84 -14.60 13.89
CA CYS A 36 -1.49 -14.39 15.29
C CYS A 36 -1.62 -12.94 15.77
N LEU A 37 -1.63 -11.94 14.87
CA LEU A 37 -1.56 -10.54 15.22
C LEU A 37 -2.91 -10.02 15.75
N THR A 38 -2.87 -9.39 16.93
CA THR A 38 -4.00 -8.69 17.53
C THR A 38 -4.07 -7.23 17.07
N THR A 39 -5.17 -6.52 17.39
CA THR A 39 -5.29 -5.08 17.11
C THR A 39 -4.16 -4.26 17.76
N VAL A 40 -3.70 -4.67 18.96
CA VAL A 40 -2.61 -3.97 19.66
C VAL A 40 -1.29 -4.19 18.94
N ASP A 41 -1.01 -5.43 18.51
CA ASP A 41 0.21 -5.73 17.76
C ASP A 41 0.28 -4.95 16.46
N LEU A 42 -0.83 -4.88 15.73
CA LEU A 42 -0.95 -4.10 14.50
C LEU A 42 -0.80 -2.59 14.74
N THR A 43 -1.36 -2.08 15.85
CA THR A 43 -1.21 -0.66 16.24
C THR A 43 0.25 -0.33 16.55
N LEU A 44 0.93 -1.17 17.33
CA LEU A 44 2.35 -1.00 17.65
C LEU A 44 3.24 -1.13 16.40
N LEU A 45 2.87 -2.03 15.48
CA LEU A 45 3.54 -2.18 14.19
C LEU A 45 3.40 -0.90 13.35
N GLY A 46 2.20 -0.32 13.28
CA GLY A 46 1.95 0.94 12.58
C GLY A 46 2.69 2.13 13.20
N ILE A 47 2.65 2.28 14.52
CA ILE A 47 3.42 3.33 15.22
C ILE A 47 4.92 3.13 14.98
N GLY A 48 5.41 1.91 15.12
CA GLY A 48 6.82 1.56 14.88
C GLY A 48 7.26 1.79 13.44
N GLY A 49 6.35 1.68 12.46
CA GLY A 49 6.62 1.99 11.06
C GLY A 49 6.67 3.49 10.75
N MET A 50 5.87 4.30 11.45
CA MET A 50 5.78 5.75 11.23
C MET A 50 6.81 6.55 12.04
N VAL A 51 6.95 6.25 13.34
CA VAL A 51 7.77 7.05 14.26
C VAL A 51 9.26 6.71 14.10
N GLY A 52 9.95 7.49 13.31
CA GLY A 52 11.37 7.32 13.00
C GLY A 52 12.03 8.60 12.53
N SER A 53 12.77 8.54 11.43
CA SER A 53 13.51 9.69 10.87
C SER A 53 12.61 10.90 10.56
N GLY A 54 11.33 10.68 10.23
CA GLY A 54 10.35 11.73 10.00
C GLY A 54 10.15 12.64 11.22
N LEU A 55 10.09 12.04 12.41
CA LEU A 55 9.98 12.82 13.65
C LEU A 55 11.33 13.39 14.09
N TYR A 56 12.36 12.55 14.16
CA TYR A 56 13.60 12.90 14.83
C TYR A 56 14.53 13.77 13.99
N VAL A 57 14.50 13.65 12.66
CA VAL A 57 15.39 14.39 11.74
C VAL A 57 14.64 15.44 10.96
N LEU A 58 13.61 15.04 10.19
CA LEU A 58 12.94 15.96 9.29
C LEU A 58 12.25 17.13 10.01
N THR A 59 11.81 16.93 11.25
CA THR A 59 11.25 18.02 12.05
C THR A 59 12.23 19.17 12.18
N GLY A 60 13.51 18.89 12.40
CA GLY A 60 14.56 19.90 12.47
C GLY A 60 14.85 20.57 11.13
N THR A 61 15.05 19.77 10.09
CA THR A 61 15.34 20.26 8.75
C THR A 61 14.22 21.15 8.20
N ILE A 62 12.96 20.69 8.30
CA ILE A 62 11.80 21.46 7.83
C ILE A 62 11.59 22.74 8.64
N ALA A 63 11.77 22.68 9.98
CA ALA A 63 11.67 23.86 10.83
C ALA A 63 12.75 24.89 10.49
N LYS A 64 13.98 24.47 10.17
CA LYS A 64 15.08 25.35 9.83
C LYS A 64 14.95 25.96 8.44
N GLU A 65 14.66 25.15 7.43
CA GLU A 65 14.87 25.51 6.02
C GLU A 65 13.59 25.87 5.27
N THR A 66 12.42 25.40 5.76
CA THR A 66 11.20 25.46 4.93
C THR A 66 10.03 26.15 5.60
N ALA A 67 9.70 25.82 6.86
CA ALA A 67 8.46 26.26 7.49
C ALA A 67 8.65 27.14 8.75
N GLY A 68 9.81 27.09 9.40
CA GLY A 68 10.02 27.73 10.69
C GLY A 68 9.13 27.11 11.79
N PRO A 69 8.71 27.88 12.81
CA PRO A 69 7.76 27.40 13.82
C PRO A 69 6.42 26.93 13.27
N ALA A 70 6.02 27.40 12.08
CA ALA A 70 4.80 26.97 11.39
C ALA A 70 4.82 25.51 10.89
N ILE A 71 5.91 24.78 11.12
CA ILE A 71 5.97 23.32 10.89
C ILE A 71 4.83 22.57 11.60
N VAL A 72 4.36 23.08 12.73
CA VAL A 72 3.17 22.55 13.43
C VAL A 72 1.96 22.48 12.50
N VAL A 73 1.72 23.55 11.72
CA VAL A 73 0.65 23.61 10.72
C VAL A 73 0.93 22.66 9.56
N SER A 74 2.20 22.56 9.15
CA SER A 74 2.61 21.61 8.10
C SER A 74 2.31 20.16 8.49
N PHE A 75 2.56 19.76 9.74
CA PHE A 75 2.19 18.44 10.25
C PHE A 75 0.67 18.22 10.34
N ILE A 76 -0.11 19.25 10.68
CA ILE A 76 -1.57 19.16 10.68
C ILE A 76 -2.09 18.88 9.26
N ILE A 77 -1.62 19.63 8.27
CA ILE A 77 -2.02 19.46 6.87
C ILE A 77 -1.60 18.08 6.35
N ALA A 78 -0.36 17.67 6.61
CA ALA A 78 0.14 16.35 6.22
C ALA A 78 -0.63 15.21 6.93
N GLY A 79 -0.98 15.40 8.21
CA GLY A 79 -1.81 14.45 8.96
C GLY A 79 -3.22 14.29 8.40
N ILE A 80 -3.85 15.38 7.97
CA ILE A 80 -5.17 15.34 7.30
C ILE A 80 -5.06 14.61 5.96
N ALA A 81 -4.04 14.89 5.16
CA ALA A 81 -3.79 14.21 3.89
C ALA A 81 -3.60 12.70 4.11
N SER A 82 -2.77 12.33 5.10
CA SER A 82 -2.50 10.95 5.46
C SER A 82 -3.74 10.24 6.02
N LEU A 83 -4.59 10.94 6.78
CA LEU A 83 -5.85 10.38 7.30
C LEU A 83 -6.80 9.99 6.17
N LEU A 84 -6.94 10.84 5.15
CA LEU A 84 -7.80 10.55 4.00
C LEU A 84 -7.31 9.31 3.24
N ALA A 85 -6.01 9.20 3.02
CA ALA A 85 -5.41 8.03 2.40
C ALA A 85 -5.54 6.77 3.28
N ALA A 86 -5.28 6.90 4.58
CA ALA A 86 -5.35 5.81 5.55
C ALA A 86 -6.76 5.22 5.69
N LEU A 87 -7.80 6.04 5.60
CA LEU A 87 -9.19 5.59 5.58
C LEU A 87 -9.51 4.75 4.33
N CYS A 88 -8.92 5.08 3.16
CA CYS A 88 -9.03 4.26 1.96
C CYS A 88 -8.33 2.90 2.15
N TYR A 89 -7.15 2.89 2.74
CA TYR A 89 -6.43 1.64 3.08
C TYR A 89 -7.18 0.79 4.11
N ALA A 90 -7.83 1.43 5.08
CA ALA A 90 -8.62 0.75 6.10
C ALA A 90 -9.81 -0.02 5.50
N GLU A 91 -10.49 0.57 4.53
CA GLU A 91 -11.58 -0.09 3.82
C GLU A 91 -11.09 -1.29 3.00
N PHE A 92 -10.02 -1.08 2.20
CA PHE A 92 -9.47 -2.16 1.39
C PHE A 92 -8.89 -3.29 2.23
N GLY A 93 -8.12 -2.98 3.27
CA GLY A 93 -7.56 -3.98 4.16
C GLY A 93 -8.60 -4.80 4.90
N ALA A 94 -9.79 -4.23 5.15
CA ALA A 94 -10.91 -4.95 5.72
C ALA A 94 -11.65 -5.83 4.71
N GLN A 95 -11.74 -5.41 3.44
CA GLN A 95 -12.46 -6.14 2.38
C GLN A 95 -11.60 -7.17 1.66
N VAL A 96 -10.32 -6.90 1.48
CA VAL A 96 -9.35 -7.74 0.76
C VAL A 96 -8.12 -7.97 1.65
N PRO A 97 -8.22 -8.86 2.67
CA PRO A 97 -7.13 -9.11 3.61
C PRO A 97 -6.07 -10.04 3.00
N LYS A 98 -5.39 -9.59 1.93
CA LYS A 98 -4.30 -10.28 1.24
C LYS A 98 -3.01 -9.47 1.31
N THR A 99 -1.87 -10.15 1.37
CA THR A 99 -0.54 -9.51 1.27
C THR A 99 -0.35 -8.83 -0.08
N GLY A 100 0.40 -7.76 -0.09
CA GLY A 100 0.66 -6.98 -1.30
C GLY A 100 0.15 -5.54 -1.22
N SER A 101 -0.68 -5.19 -0.20
CA SER A 101 -1.13 -3.82 0.05
C SER A 101 -1.65 -3.14 -1.24
N ALA A 102 -1.18 -1.92 -1.56
CA ALA A 102 -1.61 -1.15 -2.72
C ALA A 102 -1.50 -1.91 -4.06
N TYR A 103 -0.50 -2.79 -4.21
CA TYR A 103 -0.36 -3.67 -5.37
C TYR A 103 -1.60 -4.55 -5.57
N MET A 104 -1.98 -5.30 -4.51
CA MET A 104 -3.11 -6.21 -4.56
C MET A 104 -4.43 -5.45 -4.76
N PHE A 105 -4.59 -4.31 -4.08
CA PHE A 105 -5.79 -3.47 -4.20
C PHE A 105 -5.98 -2.97 -5.63
N THR A 106 -4.90 -2.53 -6.28
CA THR A 106 -4.93 -2.06 -7.67
C THR A 106 -5.17 -3.22 -8.65
N TYR A 107 -4.64 -4.43 -8.36
CA TYR A 107 -4.81 -5.59 -9.23
C TYR A 107 -6.27 -6.08 -9.26
N VAL A 108 -6.94 -6.05 -8.11
CA VAL A 108 -8.35 -6.46 -8.01
C VAL A 108 -9.32 -5.42 -8.62
N SER A 109 -8.95 -4.15 -8.63
CA SER A 109 -9.86 -3.06 -9.00
C SER A 109 -9.60 -2.45 -10.37
N VAL A 110 -8.34 -2.18 -10.72
CA VAL A 110 -7.97 -1.40 -11.91
C VAL A 110 -7.42 -2.27 -13.03
N GLY A 111 -6.46 -3.15 -12.74
CA GLY A 111 -5.87 -4.08 -13.71
C GLY A 111 -4.37 -4.30 -13.56
N GLU A 112 -3.86 -5.25 -14.34
CA GLU A 112 -2.53 -5.84 -14.20
C GLU A 112 -1.38 -4.86 -14.38
N ILE A 113 -1.38 -4.03 -15.44
CA ILE A 113 -0.29 -3.08 -15.68
C ILE A 113 -0.18 -2.04 -14.58
N TRP A 114 -1.33 -1.51 -14.11
CA TRP A 114 -1.36 -0.53 -13.04
C TRP A 114 -0.95 -1.14 -11.71
N ALA A 115 -1.40 -2.36 -11.44
CA ALA A 115 -0.96 -3.12 -10.28
C ALA A 115 0.55 -3.32 -10.28
N PHE A 116 1.14 -3.72 -11.41
CA PHE A 116 2.58 -3.87 -11.52
C PHE A 116 3.32 -2.55 -11.24
N LEU A 117 2.88 -1.43 -11.85
CA LEU A 117 3.49 -0.13 -11.63
C LEU A 117 3.41 0.31 -10.16
N ILE A 118 2.27 0.09 -9.51
CA ILE A 118 2.10 0.42 -8.09
C ILE A 118 2.97 -0.51 -7.22
N GLY A 119 2.98 -1.82 -7.49
CA GLY A 119 3.87 -2.76 -6.80
C GLY A 119 5.35 -2.40 -6.94
N TRP A 120 5.77 -2.01 -8.15
CA TRP A 120 7.11 -1.53 -8.44
C TRP A 120 7.47 -0.27 -7.65
N ASN A 121 6.50 0.64 -7.47
CA ASN A 121 6.65 1.83 -6.64
C ASN A 121 6.70 1.51 -5.15
N VAL A 122 5.90 0.57 -4.68
CA VAL A 122 5.91 0.13 -3.27
C VAL A 122 7.23 -0.56 -2.93
N ILE A 123 7.83 -1.33 -3.85
CA ILE A 123 9.19 -1.87 -3.69
C ILE A 123 10.20 -0.73 -3.49
N LEU A 124 10.11 0.31 -4.34
CA LEU A 124 10.96 1.50 -4.21
C LEU A 124 10.76 2.18 -2.86
N GLU A 125 9.51 2.37 -2.46
CA GLU A 125 9.11 3.02 -1.21
C GLU A 125 9.79 2.38 0.00
N TYR A 126 9.64 1.07 0.19
CA TYR A 126 10.29 0.36 1.31
C TYR A 126 11.82 0.35 1.20
N MET A 127 12.36 0.22 0.00
CA MET A 127 13.80 0.22 -0.22
C MET A 127 14.43 1.57 0.10
N ILE A 128 13.83 2.65 -0.39
CA ILE A 128 14.30 4.03 -0.13
C ILE A 128 14.00 4.44 1.31
N GLY A 129 12.83 4.06 1.85
CA GLY A 129 12.48 4.32 3.24
C GLY A 129 13.50 3.75 4.22
N GLY A 130 13.91 2.50 4.01
CA GLY A 130 14.97 1.89 4.81
C GLY A 130 16.32 2.57 4.67
N ALA A 131 16.70 2.96 3.44
CA ALA A 131 17.95 3.68 3.18
C ALA A 131 17.96 5.07 3.86
N ALA A 132 16.85 5.81 3.78
CA ALA A 132 16.70 7.13 4.43
C ALA A 132 16.81 7.02 5.95
N VAL A 133 16.15 6.03 6.54
CA VAL A 133 16.23 5.77 7.99
C VAL A 133 17.64 5.39 8.41
N ALA A 134 18.36 4.59 7.63
CA ALA A 134 19.74 4.22 7.92
C ALA A 134 20.68 5.44 7.89
N ARG A 135 20.48 6.36 6.94
CA ARG A 135 21.20 7.65 6.89
C ARG A 135 20.93 8.51 8.13
N ALA A 136 19.65 8.63 8.51
CA ALA A 136 19.26 9.35 9.72
C ALA A 136 19.87 8.72 10.98
N TRP A 137 19.88 7.39 11.06
CA TRP A 137 20.50 6.63 12.15
C TRP A 137 22.00 6.93 12.26
N SER A 138 22.70 6.95 11.12
CA SER A 138 24.13 7.28 11.05
C SER A 138 24.38 8.71 11.54
N GLY A 139 23.56 9.69 11.13
CA GLY A 139 23.67 11.08 11.57
C GLY A 139 23.50 11.26 13.07
N TYR A 140 22.52 10.56 13.69
CA TYR A 140 22.34 10.59 15.13
C TYR A 140 23.47 9.91 15.89
N LEU A 141 24.01 8.81 15.39
CA LEU A 141 25.17 8.19 16.01
C LEU A 141 26.40 9.10 15.93
N ASP A 142 26.61 9.73 14.79
CA ASP A 142 27.72 10.70 14.60
C ASP A 142 27.59 11.92 15.52
N SER A 143 26.36 12.38 15.80
CA SER A 143 26.13 13.48 16.75
C SER A 143 26.54 13.12 18.19
N ILE A 144 26.42 11.86 18.60
CA ILE A 144 26.91 11.38 19.91
C ILE A 144 28.44 11.45 19.99
N PHE A 145 29.13 11.25 18.87
CA PHE A 145 30.59 11.31 18.76
C PHE A 145 31.13 12.66 18.29
N ASP A 146 30.34 13.73 18.43
CA ASP A 146 30.74 15.10 18.10
C ASP A 146 31.20 15.26 16.62
N HIS A 147 30.46 14.64 15.70
CA HIS A 147 30.69 14.65 14.25
C HIS A 147 32.05 14.12 13.78
N ARG A 148 32.71 13.28 14.60
CA ARG A 148 34.02 12.72 14.27
C ARG A 148 33.97 11.67 13.17
N ILE A 149 32.87 10.91 13.06
CA ILE A 149 32.72 9.83 12.06
C ILE A 149 32.60 10.44 10.67
N LYS A 150 31.77 11.47 10.52
CA LYS A 150 31.62 12.23 9.28
C LYS A 150 32.96 12.85 8.85
N ASN A 151 33.61 13.59 9.74
CA ASN A 151 34.90 14.20 9.47
C ASN A 151 35.97 13.16 9.06
N PHE A 152 36.00 12.02 9.74
CA PHE A 152 36.91 10.93 9.36
C PHE A 152 36.63 10.41 7.95
N THR A 153 35.36 10.21 7.60
CA THR A 153 34.96 9.72 6.27
C THR A 153 35.27 10.73 5.18
N GLU A 154 34.99 12.02 5.39
CA GLU A 154 35.31 13.09 4.43
C GLU A 154 36.81 13.22 4.17
N VAL A 155 37.64 13.08 5.19
CA VAL A 155 39.11 13.17 5.06
C VAL A 155 39.68 11.96 4.34
N HIS A 156 39.18 10.74 4.56
CA HIS A 156 39.78 9.52 4.03
C HIS A 156 39.15 9.01 2.74
N ALA A 157 37.81 9.16 2.58
CA ALA A 157 37.09 8.72 1.39
C ALA A 157 36.86 9.85 0.37
N GLY A 158 37.16 11.10 0.76
CA GLY A 158 36.94 12.28 -0.07
C GLY A 158 35.50 12.77 -0.12
N THR A 159 35.31 13.98 -0.64
CA THR A 159 34.00 14.58 -0.88
C THR A 159 33.62 14.47 -2.33
N TRP A 160 32.39 14.03 -2.59
CA TRP A 160 31.87 13.93 -3.96
C TRP A 160 31.21 15.24 -4.38
N GLN A 161 31.64 15.80 -5.50
CA GLN A 161 31.06 17.05 -6.05
C GLN A 161 30.08 16.77 -7.19
N VAL A 162 29.35 15.66 -7.10
CA VAL A 162 28.37 15.27 -8.12
C VAL A 162 26.97 15.69 -7.66
N PRO A 163 26.23 16.50 -8.42
CA PRO A 163 24.96 17.11 -7.98
C PRO A 163 23.84 16.10 -7.73
N PHE A 164 24.03 14.82 -8.03
CA PHE A 164 23.05 13.75 -7.84
C PHE A 164 23.35 12.85 -6.67
N LEU A 165 24.54 12.91 -6.09
CA LEU A 165 25.03 12.04 -5.04
C LEU A 165 25.22 12.80 -3.74
N ALA A 166 25.29 12.08 -2.63
CA ALA A 166 25.65 12.63 -1.33
C ALA A 166 27.07 13.25 -1.36
N HIS A 167 27.32 14.20 -0.46
CA HIS A 167 28.65 14.81 -0.34
C HIS A 167 29.75 13.82 0.03
N TYR A 168 29.40 12.76 0.77
CA TYR A 168 30.31 11.70 1.20
C TYR A 168 29.60 10.34 1.24
N PRO A 169 30.32 9.22 1.03
CA PRO A 169 29.76 7.88 1.18
C PRO A 169 29.56 7.54 2.65
N ASP A 170 28.35 7.13 3.03
CA ASP A 170 28.02 6.77 4.40
C ASP A 170 28.17 5.27 4.64
N PHE A 171 29.37 4.83 4.98
CA PHE A 171 29.67 3.42 5.26
C PHE A 171 28.94 2.91 6.51
N LEU A 172 28.64 3.78 7.47
CA LEU A 172 27.96 3.42 8.70
C LEU A 172 26.48 3.10 8.44
N ALA A 173 25.81 3.94 7.65
CA ALA A 173 24.44 3.69 7.19
C ALA A 173 24.34 2.39 6.38
N SER A 174 25.28 2.17 5.46
CA SER A 174 25.36 0.93 4.68
C SER A 174 25.58 -0.30 5.59
N GLY A 175 26.46 -0.20 6.57
CA GLY A 175 26.77 -1.27 7.52
C GLY A 175 25.56 -1.70 8.36
N ILE A 176 24.77 -0.74 8.89
CA ILE A 176 23.58 -1.06 9.69
C ILE A 176 22.51 -1.76 8.86
N VAL A 177 22.33 -1.37 7.59
CA VAL A 177 21.40 -2.04 6.68
C VAL A 177 21.80 -3.50 6.47
N LEU A 178 23.08 -3.77 6.22
CA LEU A 178 23.58 -5.15 6.05
C LEU A 178 23.41 -5.99 7.31
N ILE A 179 23.69 -5.43 8.49
CA ILE A 179 23.48 -6.09 9.78
C ILE A 179 21.99 -6.39 9.96
N ALA A 180 21.10 -5.42 9.74
CA ALA A 180 19.66 -5.62 9.87
C ALA A 180 19.13 -6.67 8.87
N THR A 181 19.65 -6.67 7.64
CA THR A 181 19.33 -7.67 6.61
C THR A 181 19.72 -9.08 7.06
N ALA A 182 20.91 -9.24 7.65
CA ALA A 182 21.35 -10.51 8.22
C ALA A 182 20.40 -10.96 9.34
N PHE A 183 20.04 -10.07 10.28
CA PHE A 183 19.12 -10.39 11.37
C PHE A 183 17.76 -10.88 10.89
N ILE A 184 17.16 -10.22 9.91
CA ILE A 184 15.84 -10.60 9.37
C ILE A 184 15.92 -11.94 8.64
N SER A 185 17.04 -12.25 8.01
CA SER A 185 17.26 -13.53 7.33
C SER A 185 17.23 -14.74 8.28
N PHE A 186 17.53 -14.55 9.57
CA PHE A 186 17.48 -15.61 10.59
C PHE A 186 16.07 -15.94 11.09
N GLY A 187 15.06 -15.10 10.83
CA GLY A 187 13.66 -15.43 11.09
C GLY A 187 12.82 -14.32 11.71
N ALA A 188 11.50 -14.38 11.44
CA ALA A 188 10.53 -13.34 11.79
C ALA A 188 10.28 -13.20 13.32
N ARG A 189 10.41 -14.27 14.11
CA ARG A 189 10.07 -14.24 15.55
C ARG A 189 10.99 -13.35 16.37
N PHE A 190 12.29 -13.39 16.10
CA PHE A 190 13.27 -12.57 16.81
C PHE A 190 13.12 -11.10 16.45
N SER A 191 12.87 -10.81 15.18
CA SER A 191 12.62 -9.45 14.68
C SER A 191 11.39 -8.81 15.34
N SER A 192 10.30 -9.56 15.53
CA SER A 192 9.07 -9.06 16.17
C SER A 192 9.29 -8.67 17.63
N TRP A 193 9.98 -9.50 18.43
CA TRP A 193 10.28 -9.19 19.83
C TRP A 193 11.15 -7.93 19.96
N LEU A 194 12.18 -7.82 19.14
CA LEU A 194 13.07 -6.66 19.13
C LEU A 194 12.32 -5.38 18.75
N ASN A 195 11.43 -5.48 17.78
CA ASN A 195 10.56 -4.39 17.35
C ASN A 195 9.67 -3.87 18.50
N HIS A 196 9.06 -4.76 19.30
CA HIS A 196 8.26 -4.38 20.47
C HIS A 196 9.09 -3.62 21.52
N VAL A 197 10.29 -4.11 21.82
CA VAL A 197 11.19 -3.47 22.79
C VAL A 197 11.59 -2.07 22.32
N PHE A 198 12.03 -1.94 21.07
CA PHE A 198 12.43 -0.65 20.52
C PHE A 198 11.25 0.34 20.40
N SER A 199 10.06 -0.14 20.05
CA SER A 199 8.86 0.70 20.00
C SER A 199 8.47 1.22 21.39
N ALA A 200 8.56 0.39 22.41
CA ALA A 200 8.29 0.80 23.80
C ALA A 200 9.30 1.88 24.28
N ILE A 201 10.59 1.69 23.98
CA ILE A 201 11.63 2.68 24.28
C ILE A 201 11.35 3.99 23.55
N SER A 202 11.02 3.93 22.26
CA SER A 202 10.70 5.10 21.43
C SER A 202 9.54 5.90 22.02
N MET A 203 8.44 5.24 22.40
CA MET A 203 7.29 5.89 23.03
C MET A 203 7.65 6.53 24.37
N GLY A 204 8.49 5.88 25.17
CA GLY A 204 9.01 6.44 26.42
C GLY A 204 9.86 7.69 26.21
N VAL A 205 10.70 7.70 25.18
CA VAL A 205 11.54 8.86 24.82
C VAL A 205 10.70 10.02 24.28
N ILE A 206 9.67 9.76 23.46
CA ILE A 206 8.74 10.81 23.03
C ILE A 206 8.06 11.47 24.22
N LEU A 207 7.55 10.68 25.17
CA LEU A 207 6.95 11.21 26.39
C LEU A 207 7.96 12.05 27.19
N PHE A 208 9.20 11.57 27.29
CA PHE A 208 10.29 12.31 27.94
C PHE A 208 10.57 13.65 27.24
N ILE A 209 10.65 13.66 25.89
CA ILE A 209 10.84 14.89 25.09
C ILE A 209 9.72 15.88 25.35
N LEU A 210 8.47 15.42 25.41
CA LEU A 210 7.32 16.28 25.65
C LEU A 210 7.36 16.90 27.05
N ILE A 211 7.59 16.09 28.09
CA ILE A 211 7.63 16.58 29.48
C ILE A 211 8.77 17.57 29.68
N MET A 212 10.00 17.18 29.36
CA MET A 212 11.16 18.03 29.53
C MET A 212 11.13 19.26 28.62
N GLY A 213 10.66 19.07 27.39
CA GLY A 213 10.60 20.14 26.41
C GLY A 213 9.58 21.22 26.77
N PHE A 214 8.41 20.88 27.31
CA PHE A 214 7.45 21.86 27.80
C PHE A 214 7.99 22.61 29.03
N ILE A 215 8.76 21.97 29.90
CA ILE A 215 9.43 22.65 31.04
C ILE A 215 10.47 23.67 30.53
N LEU A 216 11.16 23.34 29.44
CA LEU A 216 12.21 24.18 28.86
C LEU A 216 11.70 25.14 27.77
N ALA A 217 10.40 25.15 27.47
CA ALA A 217 9.78 25.97 26.43
C ALA A 217 9.93 27.46 26.73
N ARG A 218 10.25 28.23 25.68
CA ARG A 218 10.32 29.72 25.74
C ARG A 218 9.43 30.31 24.64
N PRO A 219 8.28 30.89 24.99
CA PRO A 219 7.37 31.48 23.99
C PRO A 219 8.01 32.59 23.15
N GLN A 220 9.09 33.18 23.63
CA GLN A 220 9.85 34.22 22.93
C GLN A 220 10.42 33.74 21.59
N ASN A 221 10.67 32.44 21.43
CA ASN A 221 11.18 31.86 20.19
C ASN A 221 10.18 31.93 19.02
N TRP A 222 8.91 32.22 19.30
CA TRP A 222 7.86 32.43 18.28
C TRP A 222 7.54 33.92 18.08
N SER A 223 8.27 34.83 18.77
CA SER A 223 8.06 36.25 18.65
C SER A 223 8.59 36.84 17.34
N ALA A 224 8.13 38.03 16.99
CA ALA A 224 8.56 38.74 15.78
C ALA A 224 10.07 39.05 15.76
N SER A 225 10.74 39.10 16.92
CA SER A 225 12.19 39.29 17.02
C SER A 225 13.00 38.15 16.47
N GLU A 226 12.46 36.92 16.46
CA GLU A 226 13.08 35.71 15.93
C GLU A 226 12.55 35.34 14.53
N GLY A 227 11.85 36.25 13.82
CA GLY A 227 11.27 36.02 12.50
C GLY A 227 9.78 35.65 12.51
N GLY A 228 9.15 35.55 13.70
CA GLY A 228 7.72 35.22 13.86
C GLY A 228 7.39 33.74 13.72
N PHE A 229 6.08 33.43 13.76
CA PHE A 229 5.58 32.06 13.68
C PHE A 229 5.77 31.43 12.30
N ALA A 230 5.60 32.20 11.22
CA ALA A 230 5.68 31.70 9.84
C ALA A 230 6.66 32.54 8.99
N PRO A 231 7.99 32.40 9.20
CA PRO A 231 8.99 33.21 8.51
C PRO A 231 9.00 33.01 6.99
N TYR A 232 8.63 31.83 6.51
CA TYR A 232 8.55 31.50 5.08
C TYR A 232 7.15 31.64 4.48
N GLY A 233 6.18 32.15 5.25
CA GLY A 233 4.80 32.36 4.79
C GLY A 233 4.05 31.07 4.45
N ILE A 234 2.93 31.23 3.75
CA ILE A 234 2.06 30.09 3.34
C ILE A 234 2.78 29.14 2.37
N SER A 235 3.65 29.68 1.49
CA SER A 235 4.41 28.84 0.56
C SER A 235 5.32 27.86 1.28
N GLY A 236 6.01 28.32 2.35
CA GLY A 236 6.85 27.48 3.19
C GLY A 236 6.06 26.42 3.96
N ILE A 237 4.87 26.78 4.49
CA ILE A 237 3.98 25.82 5.15
C ILE A 237 3.55 24.72 4.19
N MET A 238 3.15 25.06 2.95
CA MET A 238 2.71 24.08 1.97
C MET A 238 3.84 23.19 1.46
N ALA A 239 5.03 23.76 1.24
CA ALA A 239 6.23 22.97 0.90
C ALA A 239 6.64 22.06 2.06
N GLY A 240 6.63 22.57 3.29
CA GLY A 240 6.86 21.79 4.49
C GLY A 240 5.85 20.65 4.67
N SER A 241 4.58 20.88 4.33
CA SER A 241 3.55 19.82 4.40
C SER A 241 3.84 18.65 3.46
N ALA A 242 4.33 18.93 2.25
CA ALA A 242 4.71 17.89 1.30
C ALA A 242 5.87 17.02 1.82
N THR A 243 6.85 17.63 2.50
CA THR A 243 7.95 16.91 3.12
C THR A 243 7.55 16.22 4.42
N CYS A 244 6.70 16.87 5.26
CA CYS A 244 6.14 16.28 6.49
C CYS A 244 5.32 15.02 6.21
N PHE A 245 4.76 14.87 5.01
CA PHE A 245 4.01 13.68 4.61
C PHE A 245 4.84 12.40 4.76
N TYR A 246 6.14 12.47 4.52
CA TYR A 246 7.06 11.35 4.76
C TYR A 246 6.95 10.76 6.17
N ALA A 247 6.76 11.59 7.18
CA ALA A 247 6.67 11.14 8.58
C ALA A 247 5.47 10.22 8.84
N PHE A 248 4.45 10.27 7.99
CA PHE A 248 3.25 9.44 8.10
C PHE A 248 3.32 8.15 7.26
N VAL A 249 4.34 7.98 6.44
CA VAL A 249 4.56 6.74 5.68
C VAL A 249 4.88 5.61 6.66
N GLY A 250 4.20 4.48 6.52
CA GLY A 250 4.38 3.31 7.39
C GLY A 250 3.08 2.76 8.01
N PHE A 251 1.96 3.47 7.97
CA PHE A 251 0.67 2.89 8.39
C PHE A 251 0.20 1.78 7.44
N ASP A 252 0.64 1.79 6.20
CA ASP A 252 0.37 0.78 5.17
C ASP A 252 0.98 -0.59 5.50
N VAL A 253 1.98 -0.64 6.39
CA VAL A 253 2.52 -1.90 6.96
C VAL A 253 1.41 -2.70 7.68
N ILE A 254 0.43 -2.01 8.29
CA ILE A 254 -0.74 -2.65 8.89
C ILE A 254 -1.55 -3.38 7.81
N ALA A 255 -1.80 -2.72 6.66
CA ALA A 255 -2.50 -3.33 5.54
C ALA A 255 -1.71 -4.48 4.89
N THR A 256 -0.39 -4.36 4.81
CA THR A 256 0.50 -5.42 4.30
C THR A 256 0.47 -6.67 5.19
N SER A 257 0.26 -6.49 6.51
CA SER A 257 0.19 -7.57 7.50
C SER A 257 -1.22 -8.13 7.69
N SER A 258 -2.17 -7.81 6.81
CA SER A 258 -3.58 -8.16 6.94
C SER A 258 -3.86 -9.67 7.00
N GLU A 259 -3.08 -10.49 6.28
CA GLU A 259 -3.20 -11.96 6.31
C GLU A 259 -2.83 -12.57 7.66
N GLU A 260 -2.00 -11.91 8.46
CA GLU A 260 -1.59 -12.36 9.79
C GLU A 260 -2.51 -11.87 10.90
N ALA A 261 -3.47 -10.99 10.59
CA ALA A 261 -4.45 -10.47 11.55
C ALA A 261 -5.50 -11.54 11.91
N ARG A 262 -5.86 -11.65 13.19
CA ARG A 262 -6.90 -12.58 13.66
C ARG A 262 -8.28 -12.24 13.12
N ASN A 263 -8.65 -10.96 13.16
CA ASN A 263 -9.93 -10.44 12.68
C ASN A 263 -9.66 -9.21 11.79
N PRO A 264 -9.22 -9.38 10.55
CA PRO A 264 -8.76 -8.28 9.70
C PRO A 264 -9.84 -7.21 9.49
N GLU A 265 -11.09 -7.59 9.30
CA GLU A 265 -12.22 -6.68 9.07
C GLU A 265 -12.39 -5.59 10.14
N LYS A 266 -12.10 -5.91 11.41
CA LYS A 266 -12.22 -5.00 12.55
C LYS A 266 -10.89 -4.50 13.07
N ALA A 267 -9.86 -5.35 13.02
CA ALA A 267 -8.55 -5.04 13.58
C ALA A 267 -7.80 -4.00 12.75
N ILE A 268 -7.83 -4.12 11.42
CA ILE A 268 -7.09 -3.23 10.52
C ILE A 268 -7.59 -1.77 10.59
N PRO A 269 -8.90 -1.48 10.43
CA PRO A 269 -9.37 -0.10 10.50
C PRO A 269 -9.09 0.56 11.86
N ARG A 270 -9.27 -0.20 12.96
CA ARG A 270 -8.98 0.30 14.31
C ARG A 270 -7.50 0.57 14.52
N ALA A 271 -6.64 -0.35 14.10
CA ALA A 271 -5.19 -0.20 14.24
C ALA A 271 -4.68 1.01 13.45
N ILE A 272 -5.13 1.20 12.20
CA ILE A 272 -4.78 2.34 11.37
C ILE A 272 -5.24 3.65 12.03
N ALA A 273 -6.49 3.73 12.48
CA ALA A 273 -7.03 4.93 13.10
C ALA A 273 -6.28 5.32 14.38
N ILE A 274 -6.01 4.35 15.26
CA ILE A 274 -5.32 4.59 16.54
C ILE A 274 -3.85 4.98 16.28
N SER A 275 -3.13 4.22 15.45
CA SER A 275 -1.71 4.48 15.19
C SER A 275 -1.49 5.83 14.53
N LEU A 276 -2.31 6.19 13.54
CA LEU A 276 -2.20 7.47 12.85
C LEU A 276 -2.55 8.66 13.77
N SER A 277 -3.60 8.53 14.62
CA SER A 277 -3.98 9.58 15.56
C SER A 277 -2.89 9.82 16.61
N LEU A 278 -2.29 8.76 17.14
CA LEU A 278 -1.20 8.87 18.11
C LEU A 278 0.06 9.48 17.48
N ALA A 279 0.44 9.05 16.27
CA ALA A 279 1.57 9.58 15.54
C ALA A 279 1.37 11.07 15.21
N THR A 280 0.20 11.46 14.69
CA THR A 280 -0.12 12.86 14.39
C THR A 280 -0.03 13.74 15.64
N GLY A 281 -0.60 13.30 16.75
CA GLY A 281 -0.50 14.01 18.03
C GLY A 281 0.94 14.16 18.49
N ALA A 282 1.75 13.11 18.40
CA ALA A 282 3.17 13.15 18.75
C ALA A 282 3.95 14.14 17.87
N TYR A 283 3.74 14.14 16.55
CA TYR A 283 4.44 15.03 15.61
C TYR A 283 4.11 16.50 15.86
N ILE A 284 2.84 16.83 16.07
CA ILE A 284 2.38 18.17 16.41
C ILE A 284 3.02 18.65 17.72
N LEU A 285 2.96 17.84 18.76
CA LEU A 285 3.47 18.23 20.08
C LEU A 285 5.00 18.31 20.10
N VAL A 286 5.71 17.38 19.49
CA VAL A 286 7.19 17.37 19.44
C VAL A 286 7.71 18.55 18.60
N SER A 287 7.10 18.83 17.45
CA SER A 287 7.49 19.97 16.62
C SER A 287 7.24 21.32 17.32
N MET A 288 6.12 21.42 18.05
CA MET A 288 5.81 22.59 18.90
C MET A 288 6.87 22.78 19.98
N VAL A 289 7.17 21.73 20.73
CA VAL A 289 8.16 21.74 21.80
C VAL A 289 9.54 22.11 21.28
N LEU A 290 9.99 21.50 20.16
CA LEU A 290 11.30 21.76 19.56
C LEU A 290 11.47 23.25 19.21
N THR A 291 10.50 23.83 18.52
CA THR A 291 10.54 25.23 18.08
C THR A 291 10.34 26.23 19.22
N LEU A 292 9.73 25.83 20.35
CA LEU A 292 9.66 26.61 21.59
C LEU A 292 10.95 26.52 22.41
N MET A 293 11.67 25.40 22.38
CA MET A 293 12.90 25.23 23.14
C MET A 293 14.06 26.04 22.58
N VAL A 294 14.23 26.06 21.27
CA VAL A 294 15.39 26.65 20.58
C VAL A 294 14.90 27.45 19.37
N PRO A 295 15.52 28.60 19.05
CA PRO A 295 15.22 29.37 17.85
C PRO A 295 15.40 28.50 16.59
N TRP A 296 14.43 28.54 15.67
CA TRP A 296 14.36 27.67 14.49
C TRP A 296 15.61 27.75 13.60
N HIS A 297 16.23 28.92 13.45
CA HIS A 297 17.42 29.14 12.63
C HIS A 297 18.69 28.49 13.19
N SER A 298 18.71 28.17 14.48
CA SER A 298 19.86 27.56 15.16
C SER A 298 19.78 26.03 15.25
N LEU A 299 18.73 25.40 14.72
CA LEU A 299 18.56 23.95 14.76
C LEU A 299 19.64 23.24 13.93
N ASP A 300 20.08 22.08 14.41
CA ASP A 300 20.92 21.17 13.63
C ASP A 300 20.04 20.32 12.71
N PRO A 301 20.26 20.28 11.38
CA PRO A 301 19.47 19.48 10.46
C PRO A 301 19.51 17.97 10.74
N ASP A 302 20.66 17.46 11.18
CA ASP A 302 20.91 16.02 11.27
C ASP A 302 20.40 15.41 12.59
N SER A 303 20.39 16.19 13.69
CA SER A 303 20.03 15.70 15.04
C SER A 303 19.29 16.72 15.91
N ALA A 304 18.34 17.44 15.31
CA ALA A 304 17.68 18.59 15.90
C ALA A 304 17.16 18.41 17.33
N LEU A 305 16.51 17.29 17.63
CA LEU A 305 15.92 17.03 18.95
C LEU A 305 16.98 16.84 20.03
N ALA A 306 18.03 16.09 19.76
CA ALA A 306 19.13 15.90 20.72
C ALA A 306 19.94 17.19 20.91
N ASP A 307 20.26 17.87 19.81
CA ASP A 307 20.98 19.15 19.79
C ASP A 307 20.25 20.25 20.57
N ALA A 308 18.91 20.30 20.50
CA ALA A 308 18.09 21.24 21.27
C ALA A 308 18.32 21.10 22.79
N PHE A 309 18.44 19.87 23.30
CA PHE A 309 18.76 19.65 24.71
C PHE A 309 20.22 19.98 25.04
N TYR A 310 21.16 19.69 24.15
CA TYR A 310 22.58 20.09 24.33
C TYR A 310 22.72 21.59 24.41
N LYS A 311 22.08 22.36 23.51
CA LYS A 311 22.08 23.83 23.49
C LYS A 311 21.42 24.45 24.71
N ARG A 312 20.48 23.76 25.34
CA ARG A 312 19.84 24.15 26.58
C ARG A 312 20.65 23.81 27.85
N GLY A 313 21.82 23.15 27.68
CA GLY A 313 22.71 22.79 28.77
C GLY A 313 22.39 21.47 29.47
N TYR A 314 21.48 20.67 28.92
CA TYR A 314 21.07 19.37 29.49
C TYR A 314 21.65 18.20 28.68
N SER A 315 22.97 18.03 28.73
CA SER A 315 23.67 17.01 27.94
C SER A 315 23.19 15.57 28.19
N TRP A 316 22.83 15.24 29.45
CA TRP A 316 22.27 13.93 29.79
C TRP A 316 20.92 13.67 29.10
N ALA A 317 20.06 14.70 28.98
CA ALA A 317 18.78 14.60 28.29
C ALA A 317 18.99 14.45 26.77
N GLY A 318 19.92 15.23 26.19
CA GLY A 318 20.33 15.08 24.79
C GLY A 318 20.81 13.68 24.45
N PHE A 319 21.60 13.06 25.33
CA PHE A 319 22.07 11.67 25.15
C PHE A 319 20.90 10.66 25.20
N ILE A 320 19.96 10.79 26.15
CA ILE A 320 18.76 9.93 26.21
C ILE A 320 17.94 10.05 24.93
N VAL A 321 17.74 11.28 24.43
CA VAL A 321 16.99 11.52 23.18
C VAL A 321 17.72 10.89 21.99
N ALA A 322 19.03 11.07 21.87
CA ALA A 322 19.81 10.49 20.79
C ALA A 322 19.76 8.96 20.79
N ALA A 323 19.94 8.32 21.95
CA ALA A 323 19.87 6.88 22.09
C ALA A 323 18.47 6.33 21.76
N GLY A 324 17.41 7.04 22.22
CA GLY A 324 16.04 6.68 21.92
C GLY A 324 15.68 6.85 20.44
N SER A 325 16.20 7.88 19.80
CA SER A 325 16.03 8.10 18.35
C SER A 325 16.65 6.96 17.54
N ILE A 326 17.83 6.51 17.93
CA ILE A 326 18.51 5.35 17.31
C ILE A 326 17.64 4.08 17.44
N CYS A 327 17.04 3.84 18.63
CA CYS A 327 16.11 2.72 18.81
C CYS A 327 14.87 2.84 17.91
N ALA A 328 14.28 4.03 17.81
CA ALA A 328 13.13 4.28 16.96
C ALA A 328 13.44 4.03 15.48
N MET A 329 14.58 4.51 15.01
CA MET A 329 15.01 4.33 13.61
C MET A 329 15.28 2.84 13.30
N ASN A 330 15.82 2.07 14.24
CA ASN A 330 15.99 0.63 14.07
C ASN A 330 14.64 -0.08 13.88
N THR A 331 13.59 0.34 14.58
CA THR A 331 12.23 -0.20 14.41
C THR A 331 11.74 0.01 12.98
N VAL A 332 11.86 1.23 12.45
CA VAL A 332 11.42 1.56 11.09
C VAL A 332 12.25 0.83 10.04
N LEU A 333 13.57 0.74 10.23
CA LEU A 333 14.46 -0.01 9.34
C LEU A 333 14.07 -1.49 9.27
N LEU A 334 13.83 -2.12 10.42
CA LEU A 334 13.37 -3.51 10.48
C LEU A 334 11.99 -3.69 9.84
N SER A 335 11.07 -2.74 10.02
CA SER A 335 9.73 -2.77 9.40
C SER A 335 9.81 -2.70 7.88
N ASN A 336 10.65 -1.82 7.32
CA ASN A 336 10.88 -1.71 5.89
C ASN A 336 11.49 -3.00 5.30
N LEU A 337 12.55 -3.52 5.92
CA LEU A 337 13.19 -4.78 5.50
C LEU A 337 12.27 -6.01 5.66
N PHE A 338 11.30 -5.95 6.57
CA PHE A 338 10.32 -7.00 6.76
C PHE A 338 9.21 -6.95 5.68
N SER A 339 8.70 -5.77 5.36
CA SER A 339 7.60 -5.58 4.42
C SER A 339 8.03 -5.73 2.96
N LEU A 340 9.20 -5.22 2.59
CA LEU A 340 9.71 -5.23 1.23
C LEU A 340 9.74 -6.61 0.57
N PRO A 341 10.30 -7.67 1.19
CA PRO A 341 10.31 -8.99 0.59
C PRO A 341 8.93 -9.61 0.39
N ARG A 342 7.93 -9.20 1.17
CA ARG A 342 6.54 -9.67 1.04
C ARG A 342 5.86 -9.11 -0.20
N ILE A 343 6.08 -7.84 -0.51
CA ILE A 343 5.59 -7.23 -1.75
C ILE A 343 6.24 -7.89 -2.96
N VAL A 344 7.55 -8.07 -2.91
CA VAL A 344 8.32 -8.77 -3.96
C VAL A 344 7.82 -10.20 -4.15
N TYR A 345 7.57 -10.92 -3.05
CA TYR A 345 7.01 -12.27 -3.06
C TYR A 345 5.62 -12.29 -3.72
N ALA A 346 4.71 -11.40 -3.33
CA ALA A 346 3.37 -11.33 -3.89
C ALA A 346 3.38 -11.11 -5.41
N MET A 347 4.22 -10.18 -5.90
CA MET A 347 4.38 -9.92 -7.33
C MET A 347 5.02 -11.11 -8.07
N ALA A 348 6.00 -11.78 -7.46
CA ALA A 348 6.66 -12.94 -8.04
C ALA A 348 5.75 -14.19 -8.03
N GLU A 349 4.92 -14.34 -7.01
CA GLU A 349 3.91 -15.40 -6.94
C GLU A 349 2.85 -15.24 -8.03
N ASP A 350 2.42 -14.03 -8.33
CA ASP A 350 1.49 -13.74 -9.43
C ASP A 350 2.15 -13.85 -10.82
N GLY A 351 3.47 -14.07 -10.87
CA GLY A 351 4.23 -14.22 -12.11
C GLY A 351 4.59 -12.88 -12.78
N LEU A 352 4.26 -11.75 -12.17
CA LEU A 352 4.58 -10.43 -12.70
C LEU A 352 6.04 -10.01 -12.47
N PHE A 353 6.70 -10.66 -11.51
CA PHE A 353 8.12 -10.47 -11.20
C PHE A 353 8.86 -11.81 -11.21
N PHE A 354 10.20 -11.78 -11.17
CA PHE A 354 11.03 -12.98 -11.32
C PHE A 354 10.69 -14.06 -10.29
N GLN A 355 10.38 -15.26 -10.76
CA GLN A 355 9.93 -16.40 -9.95
C GLN A 355 10.93 -16.85 -8.87
N VAL A 356 12.21 -16.47 -8.99
CA VAL A 356 13.24 -16.75 -7.98
C VAL A 356 12.88 -16.15 -6.63
N PHE A 357 12.20 -14.99 -6.62
CA PHE A 357 11.79 -14.29 -5.41
C PHE A 357 10.53 -14.87 -4.75
N ALA A 358 9.80 -15.76 -5.44
CA ALA A 358 8.65 -16.48 -4.87
C ALA A 358 9.07 -17.68 -3.99
N ARG A 359 10.38 -17.96 -3.89
CA ARG A 359 10.87 -19.09 -3.09
C ARG A 359 10.98 -18.72 -1.62
N VAL A 360 10.19 -19.39 -0.79
CA VAL A 360 10.24 -19.28 0.67
C VAL A 360 11.16 -20.37 1.25
N HIS A 361 12.03 -19.99 2.16
CA HIS A 361 12.96 -20.95 2.77
C HIS A 361 12.22 -21.83 3.80
N PRO A 362 12.33 -23.18 3.74
CA PRO A 362 11.48 -24.11 4.50
C PRO A 362 11.67 -24.02 6.03
N ARG A 363 12.85 -23.62 6.54
CA ARG A 363 13.11 -23.52 7.97
C ARG A 363 12.74 -22.16 8.56
N THR A 364 13.03 -21.07 7.84
CA THR A 364 12.82 -19.70 8.33
C THR A 364 11.47 -19.14 7.93
N GLN A 365 10.80 -19.75 6.96
CA GLN A 365 9.50 -19.32 6.40
C GLN A 365 9.50 -17.86 5.92
N VAL A 366 10.65 -17.37 5.44
CA VAL A 366 10.82 -16.05 4.86
C VAL A 366 11.48 -16.17 3.47
N PRO A 367 11.22 -15.23 2.54
CA PRO A 367 11.84 -15.21 1.22
C PRO A 367 13.27 -14.66 1.29
N VAL A 368 14.21 -15.49 1.75
CA VAL A 368 15.62 -15.09 2.03
C VAL A 368 16.30 -14.46 0.83
N VAL A 369 16.05 -14.97 -0.39
CA VAL A 369 16.65 -14.41 -1.62
C VAL A 369 16.22 -12.95 -1.82
N ALA A 370 14.94 -12.66 -1.64
CA ALA A 370 14.43 -11.29 -1.73
C ALA A 370 15.02 -10.39 -0.63
N ILE A 371 15.10 -10.88 0.61
CA ILE A 371 15.70 -10.13 1.74
C ILE A 371 17.14 -9.74 1.42
N VAL A 372 17.97 -10.68 0.99
CA VAL A 372 19.40 -10.44 0.75
C VAL A 372 19.62 -9.50 -0.44
N VAL A 373 18.93 -9.73 -1.56
CA VAL A 373 19.10 -8.91 -2.78
C VAL A 373 18.63 -7.47 -2.53
N PHE A 374 17.43 -7.28 -2.00
CA PHE A 374 16.89 -5.95 -1.75
C PHE A 374 17.52 -5.25 -0.55
N GLY A 375 17.97 -6.00 0.46
CA GLY A 375 18.78 -5.46 1.54
C GLY A 375 20.13 -4.94 1.07
N PHE A 376 20.78 -5.65 0.14
CA PHE A 376 22.02 -5.17 -0.49
C PHE A 376 21.77 -3.90 -1.33
N LEU A 377 20.70 -3.87 -2.14
CA LEU A 377 20.35 -2.67 -2.92
C LEU A 377 20.04 -1.47 -2.00
N MET A 378 19.31 -1.69 -0.91
CA MET A 378 19.04 -0.67 0.12
C MET A 378 20.34 -0.14 0.74
N SER A 379 21.29 -1.03 1.03
CA SER A 379 22.63 -0.67 1.54
C SER A 379 23.40 0.21 0.57
N VAL A 380 23.35 -0.09 -0.73
CA VAL A 380 23.99 0.74 -1.78
C VAL A 380 23.31 2.11 -1.86
N LEU A 381 21.99 2.18 -1.78
CA LEU A 381 21.26 3.46 -1.80
C LEU A 381 21.62 4.33 -0.60
N SER A 382 21.71 3.74 0.61
CA SER A 382 22.10 4.48 1.81
C SER A 382 23.55 4.96 1.77
N LEU A 383 24.41 4.27 1.04
CA LEU A 383 25.82 4.69 0.82
C LEU A 383 25.92 5.92 -0.09
N ILE A 384 25.11 5.98 -1.15
CA ILE A 384 25.30 6.88 -2.28
C ILE A 384 24.47 8.16 -2.17
N PHE A 385 23.23 8.09 -1.67
CA PHE A 385 22.31 9.22 -1.63
C PHE A 385 22.26 9.87 -0.24
N ASP A 386 22.01 11.17 -0.20
CA ASP A 386 21.74 11.91 1.03
C ASP A 386 20.28 11.72 1.50
N LEU A 387 20.02 12.10 2.75
CA LEU A 387 18.72 11.90 3.38
C LEU A 387 17.61 12.68 2.65
N GLU A 388 17.86 13.94 2.26
CA GLU A 388 16.86 14.79 1.61
C GLU A 388 16.42 14.21 0.26
N ALA A 389 17.38 13.79 -0.57
CA ALA A 389 17.09 13.17 -1.86
C ALA A 389 16.28 11.87 -1.70
N LEU A 390 16.61 11.03 -0.71
CA LEU A 390 15.89 9.79 -0.43
C LEU A 390 14.46 10.07 0.02
N VAL A 391 14.24 11.04 0.92
CA VAL A 391 12.92 11.41 1.42
C VAL A 391 12.01 11.95 0.31
N GLN A 392 12.52 12.85 -0.54
CA GLN A 392 11.75 13.38 -1.67
C GLN A 392 11.40 12.29 -2.68
N PHE A 393 12.34 11.38 -2.95
CA PHE A 393 12.12 10.29 -3.89
C PHE A 393 11.11 9.25 -3.35
N LEU A 394 11.11 8.98 -2.05
CA LEU A 394 10.10 8.14 -1.41
C LEU A 394 8.72 8.77 -1.52
N SER A 395 8.60 10.06 -1.19
CA SER A 395 7.31 10.76 -1.13
C SER A 395 6.55 10.71 -2.45
N ILE A 396 7.21 10.81 -3.61
CA ILE A 396 6.53 10.77 -4.92
C ILE A 396 5.92 9.39 -5.19
N GLY A 397 6.61 8.30 -4.86
CA GLY A 397 6.13 6.93 -5.02
C GLY A 397 4.93 6.63 -4.13
N THR A 398 5.02 7.01 -2.86
CA THR A 398 3.96 6.81 -1.86
C THR A 398 2.70 7.60 -2.21
N LEU A 399 2.82 8.89 -2.57
CA LEU A 399 1.68 9.72 -2.97
C LEU A 399 0.98 9.16 -4.22
N LEU A 400 1.74 8.60 -5.17
CA LEU A 400 1.17 7.92 -6.33
C LEU A 400 0.40 6.65 -5.92
N ALA A 401 0.99 5.81 -5.06
CA ALA A 401 0.33 4.60 -4.56
C ALA A 401 -0.98 4.93 -3.83
N TYR A 402 -0.96 5.94 -2.96
CA TYR A 402 -2.15 6.39 -2.22
C TYR A 402 -3.24 6.96 -3.14
N THR A 403 -2.85 7.63 -4.22
CA THR A 403 -3.78 8.12 -5.27
C THR A 403 -4.49 6.94 -5.94
N PHE A 404 -3.75 5.89 -6.30
CA PHE A 404 -4.36 4.71 -6.92
C PHE A 404 -5.21 3.89 -5.94
N VAL A 405 -4.83 3.79 -4.68
CA VAL A 405 -5.68 3.14 -3.66
C VAL A 405 -7.00 3.90 -3.48
N ALA A 406 -6.98 5.23 -3.44
CA ALA A 406 -8.19 6.02 -3.35
C ALA A 406 -9.10 5.85 -4.58
N ALA A 407 -8.52 5.81 -5.79
CA ALA A 407 -9.27 5.51 -7.02
C ALA A 407 -9.85 4.08 -7.00
N SER A 408 -9.06 3.11 -6.51
CA SER A 408 -9.46 1.70 -6.39
C SER A 408 -10.65 1.51 -5.44
N VAL A 409 -10.72 2.26 -4.33
CA VAL A 409 -11.89 2.24 -3.41
C VAL A 409 -13.16 2.66 -4.15
N ILE A 410 -13.09 3.72 -4.96
CA ILE A 410 -14.25 4.16 -5.74
C ILE A 410 -14.67 3.03 -6.70
N ILE A 411 -13.74 2.50 -7.48
CA ILE A 411 -14.04 1.47 -8.47
C ILE A 411 -14.66 0.23 -7.80
N LEU A 412 -14.07 -0.27 -6.70
CA LEU A 412 -14.53 -1.48 -6.01
C LEU A 412 -15.97 -1.37 -5.49
N ARG A 413 -16.36 -0.17 -5.02
CA ARG A 413 -17.73 0.06 -4.52
C ARG A 413 -18.81 0.03 -5.58
N PHE A 414 -18.45 0.27 -6.84
CA PHE A 414 -19.39 0.33 -7.95
C PHE A 414 -19.25 -0.87 -8.92
N GLN A 415 -18.27 -1.77 -8.69
CA GLN A 415 -18.16 -3.02 -9.44
C GLN A 415 -19.22 -4.02 -9.02
N GLN A 416 -19.86 -4.64 -10.01
CA GLN A 416 -20.69 -5.82 -9.80
C GLN A 416 -19.80 -7.02 -9.45
N ALA A 417 -20.27 -7.86 -8.53
CA ALA A 417 -19.72 -9.20 -8.38
C ALA A 417 -19.99 -9.94 -9.71
N LYS A 418 -18.96 -10.33 -10.45
CA LYS A 418 -19.13 -11.21 -11.60
C LYS A 418 -19.75 -12.50 -11.09
N ALA A 419 -21.05 -12.69 -11.38
CA ALA A 419 -21.68 -14.00 -11.21
C ALA A 419 -20.98 -14.96 -12.18
N GLU A 420 -20.31 -15.97 -11.65
CA GLU A 420 -19.81 -17.09 -12.43
C GLU A 420 -21.03 -17.73 -13.13
N GLY A 421 -21.15 -17.56 -14.44
CA GLY A 421 -22.15 -18.26 -15.24
C GLY A 421 -22.97 -17.45 -16.23
N GLN A 422 -22.79 -16.14 -16.36
CA GLN A 422 -23.40 -15.41 -17.48
C GLN A 422 -22.43 -15.35 -18.67
N GLU A 423 -22.56 -16.36 -19.54
CA GLU A 423 -22.14 -16.23 -20.94
C GLU A 423 -22.76 -14.97 -21.53
N ALA A 424 -21.93 -14.18 -22.24
CA ALA A 424 -22.40 -13.03 -23.01
C ALA A 424 -23.64 -13.42 -23.81
N PRO A 425 -24.71 -12.59 -23.89
CA PRO A 425 -25.85 -12.91 -24.72
C PRO A 425 -25.40 -12.98 -26.17
N GLY A 426 -25.11 -14.22 -26.59
CA GLY A 426 -24.82 -14.57 -27.97
C GLY A 426 -26.05 -14.28 -28.79
N ARG A 427 -25.86 -13.53 -29.85
CA ARG A 427 -26.75 -13.31 -30.96
C ARG A 427 -27.41 -14.64 -31.35
N THR A 428 -28.69 -14.75 -31.06
CA THR A 428 -29.51 -15.89 -31.46
C THR A 428 -29.67 -15.84 -32.97
N GLU A 429 -28.84 -16.57 -33.69
CA GLU A 429 -29.18 -16.97 -35.06
C GLU A 429 -30.18 -18.13 -34.97
N ALA A 430 -31.36 -17.90 -35.45
CA ALA A 430 -32.44 -18.85 -35.58
C ALA A 430 -32.00 -19.99 -36.52
N ILE A 431 -31.94 -21.20 -35.99
CA ILE A 431 -31.85 -22.43 -36.78
C ILE A 431 -33.27 -23.01 -36.89
N PRO A 432 -33.73 -23.37 -38.09
CA PRO A 432 -35.10 -23.85 -38.29
C PRO A 432 -35.24 -25.29 -37.84
N THR A 433 -36.38 -25.58 -37.21
CA THR A 433 -36.85 -26.91 -36.81
C THR A 433 -37.15 -27.80 -38.00
N PRO A 434 -36.94 -29.10 -37.95
CA PRO A 434 -37.77 -30.07 -38.65
C PRO A 434 -38.62 -30.91 -37.67
N ASP A 435 -39.80 -31.19 -38.13
CA ASP A 435 -40.97 -31.83 -37.54
C ASP A 435 -40.79 -33.31 -37.17
N GLU A 436 -41.62 -33.69 -36.19
CA GLU A 436 -42.32 -34.97 -35.99
C GLU A 436 -41.56 -36.30 -35.77
N ALA A 437 -41.75 -36.85 -34.57
CA ALA A 437 -42.39 -38.18 -34.47
C ALA A 437 -42.71 -38.53 -32.99
N ALA A 438 -43.90 -38.99 -32.80
CA ALA A 438 -44.57 -39.38 -31.57
C ALA A 438 -43.94 -40.53 -30.78
N GLY A 439 -44.09 -40.48 -29.44
CA GLY A 439 -43.80 -41.63 -28.58
C GLY A 439 -44.13 -41.35 -27.12
N THR A 440 -45.32 -41.69 -26.72
CA THR A 440 -45.88 -41.77 -25.35
C THR A 440 -44.99 -42.51 -24.36
N THR A 441 -44.69 -41.89 -23.23
CA THR A 441 -44.64 -42.57 -21.88
C THR A 441 -44.66 -41.53 -20.74
N GLU A 442 -45.42 -41.86 -19.68
CA GLU A 442 -45.84 -41.05 -18.57
C GLU A 442 -44.72 -40.42 -17.73
N PRO A 443 -45.00 -39.28 -17.05
CA PRO A 443 -44.05 -38.59 -16.18
C PRO A 443 -44.10 -39.11 -14.77
N LYS A 444 -42.96 -39.52 -14.21
CA LYS A 444 -42.75 -39.63 -12.78
C LYS A 444 -42.53 -38.26 -12.20
N GLU A 445 -43.47 -37.86 -11.33
CA GLU A 445 -43.44 -36.70 -10.46
C GLU A 445 -42.17 -36.72 -9.61
N TYR A 446 -41.24 -35.79 -9.85
CA TYR A 446 -40.28 -35.31 -8.86
C TYR A 446 -40.75 -33.94 -8.42
N GLU A 447 -41.47 -33.85 -7.32
CA GLU A 447 -41.77 -32.59 -6.65
C GLU A 447 -40.45 -31.91 -6.22
N SER A 448 -40.11 -30.83 -6.91
CA SER A 448 -39.03 -29.95 -6.57
C SER A 448 -39.40 -29.19 -5.26
N PHE A 449 -38.61 -29.41 -4.23
CA PHE A 449 -38.73 -28.79 -2.89
C PHE A 449 -38.51 -27.26 -2.91
N SER A 450 -38.31 -26.65 -4.08
CA SER A 450 -38.05 -25.22 -4.26
C SER A 450 -39.33 -24.37 -4.34
N ASP A 451 -40.52 -24.95 -4.63
CA ASP A 451 -41.73 -24.18 -4.82
C ASP A 451 -42.49 -23.81 -3.54
N LYS A 452 -42.13 -24.39 -2.37
CA LYS A 452 -42.76 -24.06 -1.10
C LYS A 452 -42.15 -22.90 -0.34
N LEU A 453 -41.03 -22.34 -0.77
CA LEU A 453 -40.40 -21.16 -0.18
C LEU A 453 -40.83 -19.82 -0.81
N GLN A 454 -41.63 -19.84 -1.88
CA GLN A 454 -42.10 -18.63 -2.57
C GLN A 454 -43.42 -18.05 -2.08
N LEU A 455 -44.05 -18.66 -1.07
CA LEU A 455 -45.40 -18.27 -0.60
C LEU A 455 -45.45 -17.52 0.73
N VAL A 456 -44.31 -17.18 1.34
CA VAL A 456 -44.27 -16.32 2.54
C VAL A 456 -43.43 -15.09 2.23
N GLY A 457 -44.09 -13.99 1.90
CA GLY A 457 -43.43 -12.68 1.83
C GLY A 457 -43.52 -11.97 0.50
N LYS A 458 -44.70 -11.79 -0.09
CA LYS A 458 -44.96 -10.64 -0.97
C LYS A 458 -45.16 -9.37 -0.13
N GLU A 459 -44.24 -9.04 0.73
CA GLU A 459 -43.99 -7.66 1.10
C GLU A 459 -43.08 -7.07 0.02
N LYS A 460 -43.42 -5.88 -0.47
CA LYS A 460 -42.69 -5.09 -1.47
C LYS A 460 -41.21 -5.11 -1.19
N ALA A 461 -40.48 -6.10 -1.71
CA ALA A 461 -39.08 -6.02 -1.95
C ALA A 461 -38.94 -5.00 -3.10
N GLY A 462 -38.70 -3.75 -2.76
CA GLY A 462 -38.16 -2.80 -3.72
C GLY A 462 -36.94 -3.51 -4.34
N SER A 463 -36.92 -3.67 -5.66
CA SER A 463 -35.85 -4.31 -6.38
C SER A 463 -34.53 -3.73 -5.90
N LEU A 464 -33.75 -4.53 -5.16
CA LEU A 464 -32.39 -4.17 -4.77
C LEU A 464 -31.64 -3.95 -6.07
N ARG A 465 -31.37 -2.68 -6.38
CA ARG A 465 -30.61 -2.32 -7.57
C ARG A 465 -29.18 -2.81 -7.40
N GLU A 466 -28.61 -3.28 -8.49
CA GLU A 466 -27.24 -3.75 -8.51
C GLU A 466 -26.23 -2.59 -8.41
N PRO A 467 -25.07 -2.80 -7.78
CA PRO A 467 -24.02 -1.80 -7.74
C PRO A 467 -23.63 -1.31 -9.14
N GLY A 468 -23.39 -0.03 -9.30
CA GLY A 468 -23.04 0.57 -10.59
C GLY A 468 -24.22 0.95 -11.48
N GLN A 469 -25.45 0.62 -11.10
CA GLN A 469 -26.67 1.11 -11.77
C GLN A 469 -27.01 2.53 -11.30
N LEU A 470 -27.77 3.26 -12.12
CA LEU A 470 -28.23 4.61 -11.79
C LEU A 470 -29.26 4.57 -10.66
N LYS A 471 -29.17 5.51 -9.71
CA LYS A 471 -30.15 5.66 -8.63
C LYS A 471 -31.53 6.02 -9.18
N ALA A 472 -32.60 5.46 -8.61
CA ALA A 472 -33.99 5.69 -9.04
C ALA A 472 -34.38 7.18 -9.16
N ALA A 473 -33.85 8.02 -8.28
CA ALA A 473 -34.14 9.44 -8.26
C ALA A 473 -33.63 10.21 -9.51
N PHE A 474 -32.57 9.68 -10.15
CA PHE A 474 -31.90 10.34 -11.28
C PHE A 474 -32.21 9.70 -12.65
N GLU A 475 -32.84 8.52 -12.65
CA GLU A 475 -33.22 7.78 -13.85
C GLU A 475 -34.00 8.64 -14.89
N PRO A 476 -35.01 9.45 -14.50
CA PRO A 476 -35.75 10.25 -15.47
C PRO A 476 -34.94 11.39 -16.11
N TYR A 477 -33.82 11.79 -15.51
CA TYR A 477 -32.97 12.88 -16.00
C TYR A 477 -31.75 12.39 -16.79
N LEU A 478 -31.32 11.16 -16.60
CA LEU A 478 -30.05 10.61 -17.11
C LEU A 478 -30.27 9.25 -17.77
N GLU A 479 -31.43 9.04 -18.41
CA GLU A 479 -31.83 7.77 -19.04
C GLU A 479 -30.81 7.27 -20.07
N PHE A 480 -30.10 8.18 -20.76
CA PHE A 480 -29.05 7.83 -21.73
C PHE A 480 -27.84 7.10 -21.12
N LEU A 481 -27.65 7.17 -19.79
CA LEU A 481 -26.57 6.43 -19.10
C LEU A 481 -26.94 4.96 -18.85
N ASN A 482 -28.21 4.58 -18.98
CA ASN A 482 -28.62 3.17 -18.82
C ASN A 482 -28.23 2.30 -20.03
N ASP A 483 -27.82 2.91 -21.15
CA ASP A 483 -27.34 2.18 -22.34
C ASP A 483 -25.93 1.59 -22.16
N PHE A 484 -25.21 2.02 -21.11
CA PHE A 484 -23.87 1.54 -20.79
C PHE A 484 -23.91 0.41 -19.75
N TYR A 485 -22.89 -0.46 -19.77
CA TYR A 485 -22.77 -1.51 -18.76
C TYR A 485 -22.64 -0.93 -17.36
N PRO A 486 -23.31 -1.52 -16.35
CA PRO A 486 -23.18 -1.08 -14.96
C PRO A 486 -21.70 -1.06 -14.51
N GLY A 487 -21.26 0.08 -13.97
CA GLY A 487 -19.89 0.30 -13.52
C GLY A 487 -18.93 0.86 -14.59
N GLU A 488 -19.22 0.75 -15.90
CA GLU A 488 -18.35 1.33 -16.96
C GLU A 488 -18.33 2.85 -16.89
N VAL A 489 -19.50 3.48 -16.74
CA VAL A 489 -19.64 4.93 -16.58
C VAL A 489 -18.84 5.43 -15.38
N VAL A 490 -18.88 4.69 -14.26
CA VAL A 490 -18.12 5.03 -13.06
C VAL A 490 -16.63 4.89 -13.32
N GLY A 491 -16.18 3.83 -14.00
CA GLY A 491 -14.76 3.65 -14.36
C GLY A 491 -14.22 4.81 -15.19
N VAL A 492 -14.95 5.21 -16.23
CA VAL A 492 -14.59 6.37 -17.06
C VAL A 492 -14.61 7.66 -16.23
N SER A 493 -15.63 7.84 -15.37
CA SER A 493 -15.72 9.01 -14.49
C SER A 493 -14.57 9.12 -13.51
N VAL A 494 -14.04 8.00 -13.00
CA VAL A 494 -12.83 7.98 -12.14
C VAL A 494 -11.59 8.42 -12.93
N VAL A 495 -11.43 7.98 -14.17
CA VAL A 495 -10.33 8.45 -15.03
C VAL A 495 -10.43 9.96 -15.28
N VAL A 496 -11.63 10.46 -15.60
CA VAL A 496 -11.86 11.90 -15.79
C VAL A 496 -11.57 12.67 -14.49
N LEU A 497 -11.97 12.13 -13.35
CA LEU A 497 -11.68 12.71 -12.03
C LEU A 497 -10.17 12.82 -11.78
N MET A 498 -9.40 11.78 -12.06
CA MET A 498 -7.95 11.79 -11.88
C MET A 498 -7.28 12.79 -12.82
N VAL A 499 -7.66 12.82 -14.11
CA VAL A 499 -7.11 13.75 -15.10
C VAL A 499 -7.47 15.19 -14.75
N SER A 500 -8.73 15.47 -14.39
CA SER A 500 -9.16 16.82 -14.00
C SER A 500 -8.50 17.29 -12.70
N ALA A 501 -8.30 16.40 -11.73
CA ALA A 501 -7.54 16.69 -10.52
C ALA A 501 -6.07 17.01 -10.83
N LEU A 502 -5.44 16.26 -11.73
CA LEU A 502 -4.06 16.52 -12.17
C LEU A 502 -3.96 17.88 -12.91
N CYS A 503 -4.89 18.19 -13.81
CA CYS A 503 -4.93 19.47 -14.49
C CYS A 503 -5.15 20.63 -13.50
N LEU A 504 -6.11 20.50 -12.59
CA LEU A 504 -6.41 21.53 -11.60
C LEU A 504 -5.21 21.79 -10.68
N THR A 505 -4.59 20.75 -10.15
CA THR A 505 -3.41 20.86 -9.28
C THR A 505 -2.21 21.42 -10.03
N SER A 506 -2.00 21.03 -11.31
CA SER A 506 -0.91 21.58 -12.14
C SER A 506 -1.09 23.07 -12.40
N ILE A 507 -2.32 23.53 -12.68
CA ILE A 507 -2.62 24.96 -12.86
C ILE A 507 -2.40 25.73 -11.56
N LEU A 508 -2.81 25.18 -10.43
CA LEU A 508 -2.61 25.80 -9.11
C LEU A 508 -1.14 25.93 -8.73
N VAL A 509 -0.33 24.91 -9.05
CA VAL A 509 1.10 24.88 -8.68
C VAL A 509 1.94 25.70 -9.65
N PHE A 510 1.77 25.52 -10.96
CA PHE A 510 2.66 26.06 -11.99
C PHE A 510 2.07 27.25 -12.75
N GLY A 511 0.77 27.48 -12.69
CA GLY A 511 0.07 28.43 -13.56
C GLY A 511 0.56 29.87 -13.45
N LYS A 512 0.86 30.36 -12.26
CA LYS A 512 1.39 31.70 -12.04
C LYS A 512 2.93 31.75 -11.94
N THR A 513 3.54 30.71 -11.41
CA THR A 513 4.99 30.66 -11.13
C THR A 513 5.83 30.38 -12.36
N GLU A 514 5.54 29.29 -13.07
CA GLU A 514 6.35 28.81 -14.19
C GLU A 514 5.74 29.19 -15.55
N LEU A 515 4.42 29.03 -15.70
CA LEU A 515 3.73 29.26 -16.97
C LEU A 515 3.40 30.74 -17.20
N HIS A 516 3.54 31.60 -16.19
CA HIS A 516 3.23 33.05 -16.26
C HIS A 516 1.92 33.37 -16.96
N LEU A 517 0.86 32.53 -16.71
CA LEU A 517 -0.43 32.66 -17.38
C LEU A 517 -1.09 34.01 -17.07
N PRO A 518 -1.65 34.70 -18.07
CA PRO A 518 -2.45 35.89 -17.83
C PRO A 518 -3.66 35.55 -16.95
N THR A 519 -4.07 36.50 -16.10
CA THR A 519 -5.07 36.26 -15.05
C THR A 519 -6.38 35.68 -15.60
N TRP A 520 -6.80 36.11 -16.80
CA TRP A 520 -8.05 35.64 -17.41
C TRP A 520 -7.95 34.15 -17.82
N SER A 521 -6.85 33.71 -18.43
CA SER A 521 -6.65 32.31 -18.83
C SER A 521 -6.44 31.41 -17.60
N TYR A 522 -5.73 31.89 -16.59
CA TYR A 522 -5.55 31.18 -15.31
C TYR A 522 -6.90 30.91 -14.62
N THR A 523 -7.75 31.94 -14.50
CA THR A 523 -9.09 31.78 -13.90
C THR A 523 -10.00 30.89 -14.74
N LEU A 524 -9.96 31.01 -16.06
CA LEU A 524 -10.74 30.17 -16.97
C LEU A 524 -10.37 28.69 -16.87
N LEU A 525 -9.06 28.39 -16.86
CA LEU A 525 -8.55 27.01 -16.75
C LEU A 525 -8.89 26.38 -15.38
N ILE A 526 -8.79 27.16 -14.29
CA ILE A 526 -9.22 26.67 -12.95
C ILE A 526 -10.72 26.37 -12.99
N LEU A 527 -11.54 27.25 -13.55
CA LEU A 527 -12.99 27.08 -13.58
C LEU A 527 -13.37 25.85 -14.41
N LEU A 528 -12.75 25.66 -15.57
CA LEU A 528 -13.00 24.51 -16.44
C LEU A 528 -12.58 23.19 -15.79
N SER A 529 -11.38 23.13 -15.21
CA SER A 529 -10.87 21.93 -14.52
C SER A 529 -11.66 21.61 -13.24
N SER A 530 -12.07 22.64 -12.48
CA SER A 530 -12.95 22.46 -11.32
C SER A 530 -14.33 21.95 -11.73
N LEU A 531 -14.89 22.44 -12.84
CA LEU A 531 -16.17 21.97 -13.35
C LEU A 531 -16.08 20.49 -13.79
N ALA A 532 -15.01 20.11 -14.47
CA ALA A 532 -14.77 18.71 -14.86
C ALA A 532 -14.61 17.80 -13.63
N PHE A 533 -13.87 18.26 -12.62
CA PHE A 533 -13.67 17.53 -11.36
C PHE A 533 -14.99 17.35 -10.59
N THR A 534 -15.75 18.41 -10.39
CA THR A 534 -17.04 18.35 -9.69
C THR A 534 -18.09 17.58 -10.50
N GLY A 535 -18.10 17.72 -11.83
CA GLY A 535 -18.98 16.97 -12.73
C GLY A 535 -18.74 15.46 -12.64
N SER A 536 -17.48 15.03 -12.69
CA SER A 536 -17.13 13.60 -12.52
C SER A 536 -17.52 13.08 -11.14
N LEU A 537 -17.36 13.89 -10.10
CA LEU A 537 -17.76 13.55 -8.73
C LEU A 537 -19.27 13.34 -8.58
N VAL A 538 -20.07 14.21 -9.21
CA VAL A 538 -21.53 14.10 -9.26
C VAL A 538 -21.92 12.85 -10.05
N LEU A 539 -21.33 12.61 -11.22
CA LEU A 539 -21.60 11.41 -12.03
C LEU A 539 -21.35 10.11 -11.24
N ILE A 540 -20.27 10.03 -10.48
CA ILE A 540 -20.01 8.87 -9.60
C ILE A 540 -21.08 8.79 -8.51
N GLY A 541 -21.45 9.92 -7.90
CA GLY A 541 -22.41 9.97 -6.78
C GLY A 541 -23.86 9.60 -7.14
N VAL A 542 -24.25 9.67 -8.42
CA VAL A 542 -25.61 9.32 -8.91
C VAL A 542 -25.81 7.80 -9.06
N HIS A 543 -24.73 7.00 -9.00
CA HIS A 543 -24.82 5.53 -9.13
C HIS A 543 -24.97 4.87 -7.77
N GLU A 544 -25.57 3.66 -7.77
CA GLU A 544 -25.74 2.84 -6.57
C GLU A 544 -24.43 2.22 -6.14
N GLN A 545 -24.17 2.24 -4.82
CA GLN A 545 -22.96 1.69 -4.19
C GLN A 545 -23.24 0.31 -3.60
N LYS A 546 -22.25 -0.57 -3.65
CA LYS A 546 -22.28 -1.85 -2.93
C LYS A 546 -22.30 -1.58 -1.42
N GLN A 547 -23.35 -2.00 -0.74
CA GLN A 547 -23.44 -1.92 0.71
C GLN A 547 -22.89 -3.23 1.31
N ALA A 548 -21.75 -3.14 2.00
CA ALA A 548 -21.23 -4.24 2.80
C ALA A 548 -21.69 -4.06 4.25
N THR A 549 -22.49 -4.99 4.75
CA THR A 549 -23.16 -4.86 6.06
C THR A 549 -22.25 -5.16 7.25
N GLN A 550 -21.09 -5.76 7.06
CA GLN A 550 -20.24 -6.25 8.17
C GLN A 550 -18.83 -5.66 8.22
N THR A 551 -18.34 -5.05 7.15
CA THR A 551 -16.98 -4.49 7.07
C THR A 551 -16.97 -2.98 7.23
N PHE A 552 -15.80 -2.43 7.62
CA PHE A 552 -15.61 -0.98 7.66
C PHE A 552 -15.80 -0.36 6.28
N GLN A 553 -16.59 0.70 6.22
CA GLN A 553 -16.82 1.50 5.01
C GLN A 553 -16.37 2.94 5.22
N LEU A 554 -15.63 3.46 4.26
CA LEU A 554 -15.22 4.86 4.20
C LEU A 554 -16.48 5.77 4.10
N PRO A 555 -16.60 6.79 4.95
CA PRO A 555 -17.71 7.73 4.87
C PRO A 555 -17.59 8.65 3.64
N LEU A 556 -18.73 9.14 3.18
CA LEU A 556 -18.83 10.16 2.11
C LEU A 556 -18.12 9.79 0.79
N VAL A 557 -18.19 8.52 0.36
CA VAL A 557 -17.72 8.16 -0.99
C VAL A 557 -18.72 8.71 -2.04
N PRO A 558 -18.30 9.37 -3.13
CA PRO A 558 -16.91 9.47 -3.64
C PRO A 558 -16.09 10.68 -3.14
N LEU A 559 -16.63 11.55 -2.29
CA LEU A 559 -15.97 12.80 -1.89
C LEU A 559 -14.64 12.60 -1.16
N THR A 560 -14.61 11.71 -0.16
CA THR A 560 -13.40 11.48 0.66
C THR A 560 -12.23 10.94 -0.18
N PRO A 561 -12.38 9.89 -1.01
CA PRO A 561 -11.28 9.43 -1.85
C PRO A 561 -10.91 10.45 -2.95
N ALA A 562 -11.87 11.21 -3.49
CA ALA A 562 -11.57 12.26 -4.47
C ALA A 562 -10.73 13.40 -3.85
N LEU A 563 -11.03 13.79 -2.62
CA LEU A 563 -10.23 14.77 -1.87
C LEU A 563 -8.82 14.23 -1.58
N SER A 564 -8.70 12.94 -1.25
CA SER A 564 -7.39 12.28 -1.09
C SER A 564 -6.59 12.32 -2.39
N ILE A 565 -7.19 11.98 -3.53
CA ILE A 565 -6.55 12.08 -4.86
C ILE A 565 -6.07 13.50 -5.13
N PHE A 566 -6.92 14.50 -4.91
CA PHE A 566 -6.57 15.91 -5.14
C PHE A 566 -5.39 16.36 -4.29
N ILE A 567 -5.40 16.08 -2.99
CA ILE A 567 -4.34 16.48 -2.06
C ILE A 567 -3.03 15.74 -2.38
N ASN A 568 -3.09 14.44 -2.64
CA ASN A 568 -1.91 13.65 -2.99
C ASN A 568 -1.24 14.17 -4.26
N LEU A 569 -2.00 14.47 -5.32
CA LEU A 569 -1.50 15.04 -6.56
C LEU A 569 -0.92 16.45 -6.33
N PHE A 570 -1.57 17.27 -5.51
CA PHE A 570 -1.06 18.60 -5.17
C PHE A 570 0.29 18.53 -4.46
N LEU A 571 0.43 17.66 -3.45
CA LEU A 571 1.68 17.47 -2.72
C LEU A 571 2.78 16.89 -3.64
N MET A 572 2.42 15.96 -4.51
CA MET A 572 3.36 15.33 -5.47
C MET A 572 3.96 16.37 -6.45
N LEU A 573 3.14 17.32 -6.93
CA LEU A 573 3.59 18.37 -7.85
C LEU A 573 4.45 19.45 -7.17
N LYS A 574 4.46 19.52 -5.83
CA LYS A 574 5.35 20.42 -5.07
C LYS A 574 6.75 19.89 -4.89
N LEU A 575 7.00 18.62 -5.23
CA LEU A 575 8.33 18.02 -5.14
C LEU A 575 9.27 18.54 -6.22
N SER A 576 10.59 18.46 -5.97
CA SER A 576 11.61 19.00 -6.85
C SER A 576 11.65 18.31 -8.23
N TYR A 577 12.08 19.04 -9.27
CA TYR A 577 12.27 18.51 -10.63
C TYR A 577 13.20 17.29 -10.67
N MET A 578 14.27 17.29 -9.89
CA MET A 578 15.21 16.17 -9.82
C MET A 578 14.56 14.90 -9.30
N THR A 579 13.59 15.01 -8.40
CA THR A 579 12.80 13.88 -7.90
C THR A 579 11.95 13.27 -9.02
N TRP A 580 11.32 14.10 -9.85
CA TRP A 580 10.54 13.66 -11.01
C TRP A 580 11.41 12.94 -12.04
N LEU A 581 12.63 13.44 -12.30
CA LEU A 581 13.58 12.79 -13.20
C LEU A 581 13.99 11.40 -12.71
N ARG A 582 14.39 11.28 -11.43
CA ARG A 582 14.76 10.00 -10.81
C ARG A 582 13.60 9.01 -10.85
N PHE A 583 12.41 9.50 -10.54
CA PHE A 583 11.19 8.70 -10.55
C PHE A 583 10.82 8.22 -11.95
N SER A 584 10.95 9.06 -12.96
CA SER A 584 10.72 8.67 -14.36
C SER A 584 11.68 7.57 -14.82
N ILE A 585 12.96 7.66 -14.46
CA ILE A 585 13.94 6.61 -14.75
C ILE A 585 13.53 5.28 -14.10
N TRP A 586 13.09 5.32 -12.84
CA TRP A 586 12.60 4.14 -12.12
C TRP A 586 11.37 3.52 -12.78
N LEU A 587 10.39 4.34 -13.19
CA LEU A 587 9.19 3.86 -13.88
C LEU A 587 9.52 3.21 -15.23
N VAL A 588 10.43 3.80 -16.00
CA VAL A 588 10.88 3.23 -17.28
C VAL A 588 11.55 1.87 -17.05
N ALA A 589 12.41 1.75 -16.03
CA ALA A 589 13.00 0.47 -15.66
C ALA A 589 11.94 -0.57 -15.29
N GLY A 590 10.91 -0.20 -14.53
CA GLY A 590 9.78 -1.07 -14.20
C GLY A 590 9.01 -1.52 -15.42
N LEU A 591 8.69 -0.60 -16.34
CA LEU A 591 7.99 -0.94 -17.58
C LEU A 591 8.81 -1.91 -18.45
N LEU A 592 10.14 -1.74 -18.51
CA LEU A 592 11.01 -2.68 -19.22
C LEU A 592 10.95 -4.08 -18.59
N VAL A 593 10.96 -4.19 -17.27
CA VAL A 593 10.79 -5.48 -16.56
C VAL A 593 9.40 -6.07 -16.85
N TYR A 594 8.34 -5.28 -16.80
CA TYR A 594 6.98 -5.74 -17.06
C TYR A 594 6.81 -6.27 -18.49
N PHE A 595 7.22 -5.51 -19.52
CA PHE A 595 7.06 -5.92 -20.92
C PHE A 595 8.01 -7.06 -21.33
N SER A 596 9.18 -7.16 -20.70
CA SER A 596 10.13 -8.25 -21.00
C SER A 596 9.77 -9.56 -20.29
N TYR A 597 9.24 -9.50 -19.08
CA TYR A 597 8.98 -10.67 -18.24
C TYR A 597 7.51 -10.79 -17.81
N GLY A 598 6.93 -9.78 -17.14
CA GLY A 598 5.65 -9.85 -16.46
C GLY A 598 4.47 -10.23 -17.34
N VAL A 599 4.31 -9.59 -18.51
CA VAL A 599 3.20 -9.87 -19.45
C VAL A 599 3.14 -11.33 -19.88
N TRP A 600 4.30 -11.98 -19.97
CA TRP A 600 4.40 -13.35 -20.50
C TRP A 600 4.24 -14.42 -19.42
N HIS A 601 4.63 -14.12 -18.17
CA HIS A 601 4.65 -15.07 -17.06
C HIS A 601 3.48 -14.90 -16.09
N SER A 602 2.60 -13.93 -16.32
CA SER A 602 1.41 -13.70 -15.48
C SER A 602 0.56 -14.96 -15.35
N LYS A 603 0.19 -15.35 -14.13
CA LYS A 603 -0.66 -16.51 -13.86
C LYS A 603 -2.07 -16.36 -14.45
N GLU A 604 -2.57 -15.16 -14.63
CA GLU A 604 -3.86 -14.91 -15.27
C GLU A 604 -3.86 -15.28 -16.77
N ASN A 605 -2.68 -15.45 -17.41
CA ASN A 605 -2.58 -16.02 -18.75
C ASN A 605 -3.10 -17.46 -18.84
N LEU A 606 -2.99 -18.22 -17.74
CA LEU A 606 -3.40 -19.64 -17.71
C LEU A 606 -4.93 -19.77 -17.60
N ARG A 607 -5.60 -18.78 -17.02
CA ARG A 607 -7.07 -18.74 -16.89
C ARG A 607 -7.79 -18.41 -18.19
N ASP A 608 -7.17 -17.61 -19.06
CA ASP A 608 -7.72 -17.22 -20.36
C ASP A 608 -7.67 -18.33 -21.43
N SER A 609 -7.09 -19.51 -21.11
CA SER A 609 -6.95 -20.63 -22.05
C SER A 609 -8.02 -21.71 -21.79
N PRO A 610 -9.09 -21.80 -22.58
CA PRO A 610 -10.22 -22.72 -22.31
C PRO A 610 -9.89 -24.22 -22.43
N THR A 611 -8.65 -24.58 -22.72
CA THR A 611 -8.23 -25.97 -23.00
C THR A 611 -7.40 -26.64 -21.89
N GLN A 612 -7.10 -25.97 -20.77
CA GLN A 612 -6.24 -26.53 -19.72
C GLN A 612 -6.93 -26.80 -18.38
N ASP A 613 -8.22 -26.52 -18.24
CA ASP A 613 -8.96 -26.67 -16.95
C ASP A 613 -9.09 -28.12 -16.45
N VAL A 614 -8.75 -29.13 -17.27
CA VAL A 614 -8.82 -30.54 -16.85
C VAL A 614 -7.47 -31.06 -16.31
N ARG A 615 -6.35 -30.39 -16.60
CA ARG A 615 -5.01 -30.85 -16.16
C ARG A 615 -4.41 -30.08 -14.98
N ALA A 616 -4.91 -28.90 -14.63
CA ALA A 616 -4.36 -28.07 -13.57
C ALA A 616 -4.86 -28.42 -12.15
N ARG A 617 -5.71 -29.46 -12.01
CA ARG A 617 -6.22 -29.91 -10.70
C ARG A 617 -5.31 -30.90 -9.96
N TYR A 618 -4.14 -31.19 -10.50
CA TYR A 618 -3.14 -31.96 -9.77
C TYR A 618 -2.15 -30.98 -9.11
N VAL A 619 -2.46 -30.60 -7.89
CA VAL A 619 -1.47 -30.04 -6.97
C VAL A 619 -0.40 -31.11 -6.79
N VAL A 620 0.78 -30.90 -7.35
CA VAL A 620 1.95 -31.70 -7.03
C VAL A 620 2.33 -31.36 -5.60
N PHE A 621 1.85 -32.15 -4.66
CA PHE A 621 2.43 -32.17 -3.32
C PHE A 621 3.89 -32.60 -3.46
N PRO A 622 4.84 -31.93 -2.80
CA PRO A 622 6.21 -32.38 -2.81
C PRO A 622 6.24 -33.77 -2.17
N SER A 623 6.67 -34.74 -2.96
CA SER A 623 6.86 -36.14 -2.58
C SER A 623 7.96 -36.23 -1.53
N SER A 624 7.59 -36.13 -0.26
CA SER A 624 8.44 -36.56 0.86
C SER A 624 7.61 -37.03 2.05
N SER A 625 6.63 -37.91 1.82
CA SER A 625 6.06 -38.77 2.87
C SER A 625 4.89 -39.61 2.35
N LEU A 626 5.03 -40.39 1.26
CA LEU A 626 4.10 -41.49 0.93
C LEU A 626 4.82 -42.48 0.00
N GLU A 627 5.88 -43.09 0.50
CA GLU A 627 6.26 -44.44 0.16
C GLU A 627 5.63 -45.34 1.23
N GLU A 628 4.37 -45.71 1.03
CA GLU A 628 3.81 -46.98 1.52
C GLU A 628 2.47 -47.20 0.85
N THR A 629 2.46 -48.30 0.05
CA THR A 629 1.31 -49.14 -0.33
C THR A 629 0.17 -48.52 -1.15
N VAL A 630 0.34 -48.51 -2.46
CA VAL A 630 -0.79 -48.75 -3.36
C VAL A 630 -0.54 -50.07 -4.11
N GLN A 631 -1.11 -51.16 -3.60
CA GLN A 631 -1.28 -52.39 -4.39
C GLN A 631 -2.41 -52.17 -5.41
N PRO A 632 -2.27 -52.66 -6.65
CA PRO A 632 -3.33 -52.54 -7.66
C PRO A 632 -4.50 -53.45 -7.32
N VAL A 633 -5.69 -52.90 -7.22
CA VAL A 633 -6.95 -53.63 -7.07
C VAL A 633 -7.23 -54.35 -8.41
N GLN A 634 -7.10 -55.66 -8.42
CA GLN A 634 -7.62 -56.53 -9.50
C GLN A 634 -9.15 -56.68 -9.37
N PRO A 635 -9.92 -56.80 -10.47
CA PRO A 635 -11.36 -56.94 -10.42
C PRO A 635 -11.78 -58.30 -9.88
N ARG A 636 -12.70 -58.28 -8.90
CA ARG A 636 -13.35 -59.45 -8.32
C ARG A 636 -14.24 -60.15 -9.33
N THR A 637 -13.92 -61.42 -9.62
CA THR A 637 -14.86 -62.43 -10.07
C THR A 637 -15.29 -63.26 -8.86
N GLU A 638 -16.59 -63.29 -8.56
CA GLU A 638 -17.19 -64.29 -7.68
C GLU A 638 -17.08 -65.71 -8.31
N PRO A 639 -16.99 -66.83 -7.51
CA PRO A 639 -18.16 -67.46 -6.93
C PRO A 639 -18.00 -68.22 -5.60
N ALA A 640 -19.14 -68.26 -4.88
CA ALA A 640 -19.80 -69.36 -4.13
C ALA A 640 -19.02 -70.32 -3.18
N GLN A 641 -19.53 -70.33 -1.94
CA GLN A 641 -19.86 -71.48 -1.04
C GLN A 641 -18.71 -72.25 -0.34
N GLY A 642 -18.89 -72.35 0.98
CA GLY A 642 -18.42 -73.49 1.80
C GLY A 642 -18.00 -73.12 3.22
N LEU A 643 -18.93 -73.17 4.12
CA LEU A 643 -19.02 -73.84 5.47
C LEU A 643 -17.70 -74.24 6.17
N THR A 644 -17.67 -73.89 7.46
CA THR A 644 -17.35 -74.62 8.67
C THR A 644 -16.21 -74.14 9.56
N GLU A 645 -16.62 -73.92 10.80
CA GLU A 645 -16.06 -74.27 12.11
C GLU A 645 -14.69 -73.66 12.52
N ALA A 646 -14.69 -72.87 13.53
CA ALA A 646 -14.67 -73.12 15.01
C ALA A 646 -13.27 -73.03 15.65
N GLN A 647 -13.28 -72.42 16.80
CA GLN A 647 -12.30 -72.53 17.92
C GLN A 647 -11.00 -71.74 17.81
N ASP A 648 -10.48 -71.12 18.73
CA ASP A 648 -10.65 -70.89 20.18
C ASP A 648 -9.37 -70.19 20.68
N SER A 649 -9.49 -69.49 21.80
CA SER A 649 -8.42 -69.12 22.75
C SER A 649 -7.26 -68.20 22.20
N GLY A 650 -6.86 -67.20 22.88
CA GLY A 650 -6.87 -66.79 24.23
C GLY A 650 -5.68 -65.89 24.51
N GLU A 651 -5.90 -64.98 25.32
CA GLU A 651 -4.98 -64.40 26.35
C GLU A 651 -3.69 -63.67 25.98
N GLU A 652 -3.69 -62.52 26.53
CA GLU A 652 -2.75 -61.86 27.49
C GLU A 652 -1.61 -61.04 26.87
N ALA A 653 -1.67 -59.77 27.10
CA ALA A 653 -1.20 -58.96 28.27
C ALA A 653 0.28 -58.51 28.20
N LYS A 654 0.40 -57.21 28.35
CA LYS A 654 1.52 -56.52 29.02
C LYS A 654 2.86 -56.35 28.27
N ARG A 655 3.19 -55.17 27.81
CA ARG A 655 3.95 -54.12 28.49
C ARG A 655 4.04 -52.86 27.66
#